data_e1fdd82240e5d47b737c63b91ce54562
#
_entry.id   e1fdd82240e5d47b737c63b91ce54562
#
_cell.length_a   1.000
_cell.length_b   1.000
_cell.length_c   1.000
_cell.angle_alpha   90.00
_cell.angle_beta   90.00
_cell.angle_gamma   90.00
#
_symmetry.space_group_name_H-M   'P 1'
#
loop_
_entity.id
_entity.type
_entity.pdbx_description
1 polymer ?
#
loop_
_entity_poly.entity_id
_entity_poly.type
_entity_poly.pdbx_seq_one_letter_code
_entity_poly.pdbx_strand_id
1 'polypeptide(L)'
;MTDKKNGREYLGYVLEKLKERITEISLSLVEGQKEIEGMHEYYWENYTEMDQYGYENYDNQQALFRQISANEEQLILKQRFRRMADSPFFGRVDFIYEGEEEPEIFYIGIGNFAEKAGHIPLVYDWRAPVSGLFYDYDKGPASYEAPMGEIHGEVASKWQYKIRNGKMIYEFESDVKIDDEILKAELGSNGEVQLKNIIRTIQKEQNAIIRNTKDRIMVIQGAAGSGKTSVALHRIAYLLYHDRQNLKSSNILILSPNGVFSDYISHILPELGEENIKEMSFDLFAYKQLRDTVSDCEDRYDEIERRIRFPQKASLAEEKQSMEFINLMERYLVELEDRLMNFKDVEYKGFVKTESEIIELFYFKFQDFPLLSRMDAVADYFIDEVETLRNRDLADDEKDLIREKFMKLYVTRDLYVIYSQFLKENGYTGLPRVSYEKRKLKYEDVYPVLYLKYRLQSQQGRSNIKHLVVDEMQDYSRLQYEILQRIFSCRMTILGDRAQTMDDKQQDVLKFLPKIFGRDIHKIIMNKSYRNTIEIASYANQLAGIEDMELFERHGAPVEEKIFANMSHAAEEIAETLKLGEEEYETAAVVLRTEKEAEHMWLILKEILGEKGFDVKERLSYLDRNSTSFKKGLTVTTFYLAKGLEFDQVFAVFPQKDQSPLVRQARYIAATRALHELHMYEVEK
;
A
#
# COMPACT_ATOMS: atom_id res chain seq x y z
N MET A 1 15.18 -23.98 37.54
CA MET A 1 14.18 -23.16 36.84
C MET A 1 14.73 -21.76 36.75
N THR A 2 14.84 -21.20 35.55
CA THR A 2 15.31 -19.83 35.36
C THR A 2 14.30 -18.89 35.97
N ASP A 3 14.78 -17.91 36.77
CA ASP A 3 13.89 -16.93 37.37
C ASP A 3 13.30 -16.01 36.28
N LYS A 4 12.03 -16.23 35.95
CA LYS A 4 11.31 -15.40 34.97
C LYS A 4 11.17 -13.93 35.41
N LYS A 5 11.42 -13.62 36.67
CA LYS A 5 11.34 -12.24 37.19
C LYS A 5 12.60 -11.42 36.87
N ASN A 6 13.74 -12.07 36.63
CA ASN A 6 14.99 -11.40 36.27
C ASN A 6 15.14 -11.33 34.74
N GLY A 7 14.93 -10.16 34.13
CA GLY A 7 14.96 -9.94 32.67
C GLY A 7 16.29 -10.32 32.03
N ARG A 8 17.43 -10.10 32.71
CA ARG A 8 18.77 -10.43 32.15
C ARG A 8 19.05 -11.92 32.14
N GLU A 9 18.69 -12.63 33.22
CA GLU A 9 18.83 -14.09 33.28
C GLU A 9 17.92 -14.75 32.27
N TYR A 10 16.67 -14.25 32.16
CA TYR A 10 15.72 -14.76 31.20
C TYR A 10 16.15 -14.51 29.75
N LEU A 11 16.76 -13.36 29.45
CA LEU A 11 17.35 -13.09 28.15
C LEU A 11 18.41 -14.13 27.77
N GLY A 12 19.33 -14.42 28.71
CA GLY A 12 20.35 -15.45 28.51
C GLY A 12 19.76 -16.81 28.16
N TYR A 13 18.73 -17.21 28.91
CA TYR A 13 18.01 -18.47 28.68
C TYR A 13 17.30 -18.53 27.31
N VAL A 14 16.57 -17.48 26.96
CA VAL A 14 15.87 -17.40 25.65
C VAL A 14 16.85 -17.44 24.49
N LEU A 15 17.99 -16.73 24.58
CA LEU A 15 19.04 -16.73 23.55
C LEU A 15 19.69 -18.10 23.38
N GLU A 16 19.93 -18.82 24.48
CA GLU A 16 20.45 -20.20 24.44
C GLU A 16 19.48 -21.12 23.68
N LYS A 17 18.18 -21.07 24.04
CA LYS A 17 17.14 -21.87 23.39
C LYS A 17 16.93 -21.48 21.92
N LEU A 18 16.99 -20.22 21.57
CA LEU A 18 16.96 -19.77 20.16
C LEU A 18 18.13 -20.34 19.36
N LYS A 19 19.34 -20.34 19.93
CA LYS A 19 20.54 -20.88 19.28
C LYS A 19 20.42 -22.40 19.07
N GLU A 20 19.92 -23.14 20.06
CA GLU A 20 19.63 -24.58 19.94
C GLU A 20 18.68 -24.82 18.76
N ARG A 21 17.54 -24.11 18.71
CA ARG A 21 16.53 -24.26 17.66
C ARG A 21 17.05 -23.88 16.27
N ILE A 22 17.82 -22.81 16.15
CA ILE A 22 18.46 -22.40 14.88
C ILE A 22 19.42 -23.50 14.38
N THR A 23 20.12 -24.15 15.30
CA THR A 23 21.05 -25.25 14.98
C THR A 23 20.29 -26.48 14.50
N GLU A 24 19.23 -26.90 15.21
CA GLU A 24 18.36 -28.01 14.82
C GLU A 24 17.76 -27.79 13.43
N ILE A 25 17.17 -26.61 13.17
CA ILE A 25 16.60 -26.26 11.88
C ILE A 25 17.68 -26.27 10.79
N SER A 26 18.91 -25.83 11.11
CA SER A 26 20.00 -25.82 10.15
C SER A 26 20.42 -27.22 9.73
N LEU A 27 20.39 -28.19 10.65
CA LEU A 27 20.63 -29.62 10.37
C LEU A 27 19.51 -30.19 9.53
N SER A 28 18.25 -29.94 9.91
CA SER A 28 17.07 -30.39 9.15
C SER A 28 17.04 -29.85 7.72
N LEU A 29 17.45 -28.60 7.51
CA LEU A 29 17.56 -28.01 6.16
C LEU A 29 18.62 -28.72 5.30
N VAL A 30 19.75 -29.11 5.87
CA VAL A 30 20.80 -29.87 5.15
C VAL A 30 20.31 -31.27 4.79
N GLU A 31 19.60 -31.93 5.70
CA GLU A 31 19.01 -33.24 5.45
C GLU A 31 17.91 -33.17 4.39
N GLY A 32 16.97 -32.22 4.51
CA GLY A 32 15.91 -31.98 3.53
C GLY A 32 16.44 -31.62 2.14
N GLN A 33 17.54 -30.86 2.05
CA GLN A 33 18.18 -30.59 0.77
C GLN A 33 18.75 -31.84 0.11
N LYS A 34 19.37 -32.73 0.88
CA LYS A 34 19.86 -34.02 0.37
C LYS A 34 18.72 -34.93 -0.08
N GLU A 35 17.59 -34.90 0.62
CA GLU A 35 16.39 -35.64 0.22
C GLU A 35 15.82 -35.13 -1.10
N ILE A 36 15.75 -33.79 -1.27
CA ILE A 36 15.31 -33.16 -2.52
C ILE A 36 16.24 -33.54 -3.68
N GLU A 37 17.55 -33.49 -3.47
CA GLU A 37 18.55 -33.91 -4.47
C GLU A 37 18.41 -35.37 -4.85
N GLY A 38 18.27 -36.27 -3.85
CA GLY A 38 18.04 -37.69 -4.07
C GLY A 38 16.73 -37.99 -4.78
N MET A 39 15.63 -37.33 -4.44
CA MET A 39 14.35 -37.46 -5.16
C MET A 39 14.44 -36.94 -6.61
N HIS A 40 15.19 -35.88 -6.84
CA HIS A 40 15.41 -35.34 -8.17
C HIS A 40 16.26 -36.27 -9.03
N GLU A 41 17.35 -36.84 -8.49
CA GLU A 41 18.18 -37.85 -9.18
C GLU A 41 17.36 -39.10 -9.51
N TYR A 42 16.62 -39.64 -8.53
CA TYR A 42 15.74 -40.79 -8.74
C TYR A 42 14.70 -40.56 -9.84
N TYR A 43 14.11 -39.40 -9.90
CA TYR A 43 13.15 -39.00 -10.94
C TYR A 43 13.79 -39.06 -12.33
N TRP A 44 15.00 -38.53 -12.49
CA TRP A 44 15.67 -38.50 -13.80
C TRP A 44 16.26 -39.84 -14.22
N GLU A 45 16.75 -40.66 -13.30
CA GLU A 45 17.24 -41.98 -13.58
C GLU A 45 16.14 -42.94 -14.07
N ASN A 46 14.92 -42.78 -13.55
CA ASN A 46 13.79 -43.67 -13.85
C ASN A 46 12.75 -42.99 -14.80
N TYR A 47 13.05 -41.85 -15.38
CA TYR A 47 12.09 -41.04 -16.18
C TYR A 47 11.45 -41.84 -17.33
N THR A 48 12.19 -42.68 -18.02
CA THR A 48 11.72 -43.51 -19.15
C THR A 48 10.86 -44.70 -18.73
N GLU A 49 11.03 -45.24 -17.53
CA GLU A 49 10.24 -46.35 -17.01
C GLU A 49 8.94 -45.86 -16.34
N MET A 50 8.97 -44.70 -15.71
CA MET A 50 7.81 -44.06 -15.06
C MET A 50 6.74 -43.59 -16.04
N ASP A 51 7.10 -43.31 -17.28
CA ASP A 51 6.15 -42.83 -18.30
C ASP A 51 5.14 -43.91 -18.72
N GLN A 52 5.43 -45.20 -18.43
CA GLN A 52 4.50 -46.30 -18.66
C GLN A 52 3.38 -46.39 -17.61
N TYR A 53 3.55 -45.80 -16.42
CA TYR A 53 2.60 -45.80 -15.30
C TYR A 53 2.42 -44.41 -14.74
N GLY A 54 1.65 -43.57 -15.44
CA GLY A 54 1.48 -42.12 -15.17
C GLY A 54 1.08 -41.73 -13.73
N TYR A 55 0.68 -42.68 -12.89
CA TYR A 55 0.36 -42.44 -11.46
C TYR A 55 1.61 -42.31 -10.59
N GLU A 56 2.67 -43.10 -10.80
CA GLU A 56 3.90 -43.03 -9.99
C GLU A 56 4.66 -41.72 -10.20
N ASN A 57 4.62 -41.20 -11.42
CA ASN A 57 5.23 -39.92 -11.74
C ASN A 57 4.56 -38.76 -11.00
N TYR A 58 3.22 -38.75 -10.91
CA TYR A 58 2.45 -37.75 -10.19
C TYR A 58 2.72 -37.78 -8.66
N ASP A 59 2.76 -38.97 -8.05
CA ASP A 59 3.01 -39.11 -6.61
C ASP A 59 4.43 -38.67 -6.24
N ASN A 60 5.43 -38.99 -7.05
CA ASN A 60 6.82 -38.57 -6.83
C ASN A 60 6.99 -37.06 -6.99
N GLN A 61 6.34 -36.44 -7.98
CA GLN A 61 6.30 -34.98 -8.08
C GLN A 61 5.62 -34.31 -6.88
N GLN A 62 4.51 -34.86 -6.41
CA GLN A 62 3.82 -34.37 -5.22
C GLN A 62 4.69 -34.48 -3.96
N ALA A 63 5.43 -35.59 -3.80
CA ALA A 63 6.35 -35.78 -2.68
C ALA A 63 7.50 -34.76 -2.73
N LEU A 64 8.09 -34.54 -3.91
CA LEU A 64 9.14 -33.57 -4.12
C LEU A 64 8.66 -32.13 -3.80
N PHE A 65 7.48 -31.76 -4.28
CA PHE A 65 6.91 -30.44 -3.97
C PHE A 65 6.62 -30.25 -2.47
N ARG A 66 6.15 -31.28 -1.79
CA ARG A 66 5.94 -31.24 -0.32
C ARG A 66 7.25 -31.03 0.41
N GLN A 67 8.33 -31.73 0.00
CA GLN A 67 9.64 -31.58 0.64
C GLN A 67 10.26 -30.22 0.38
N ILE A 68 10.13 -29.69 -0.84
CA ILE A 68 10.56 -28.32 -1.16
C ILE A 68 9.82 -27.31 -0.28
N SER A 69 8.48 -27.40 -0.21
CA SER A 69 7.67 -26.50 0.63
C SER A 69 8.03 -26.59 2.10
N ALA A 70 8.26 -27.79 2.63
CA ALA A 70 8.69 -27.99 4.00
C ALA A 70 10.08 -27.36 4.27
N ASN A 71 11.01 -27.47 3.34
CA ASN A 71 12.32 -26.83 3.43
C ASN A 71 12.23 -25.30 3.39
N GLU A 72 11.36 -24.73 2.54
CA GLU A 72 11.11 -23.29 2.47
C GLU A 72 10.52 -22.77 3.79
N GLU A 73 9.55 -23.48 4.38
CA GLU A 73 8.99 -23.13 5.69
C GLU A 73 10.06 -23.13 6.78
N GLN A 74 10.95 -24.15 6.81
CA GLN A 74 12.06 -24.21 7.75
C GLN A 74 13.07 -23.07 7.56
N LEU A 75 13.32 -22.65 6.31
CA LEU A 75 14.20 -21.53 6.00
C LEU A 75 13.61 -20.21 6.53
N ILE A 76 12.33 -19.97 6.31
CA ILE A 76 11.60 -18.81 6.83
C ILE A 76 11.65 -18.78 8.36
N LEU A 77 11.40 -19.92 9.01
CA LEU A 77 11.46 -20.05 10.46
C LEU A 77 12.86 -19.76 11.00
N LYS A 78 13.91 -20.26 10.34
CA LYS A 78 15.31 -19.98 10.70
C LYS A 78 15.63 -18.48 10.60
N GLN A 79 15.19 -17.82 9.54
CA GLN A 79 15.39 -16.38 9.38
C GLN A 79 14.67 -15.60 10.48
N ARG A 80 13.44 -15.99 10.83
CA ARG A 80 12.68 -15.39 11.93
C ARG A 80 13.40 -15.54 13.27
N PHE A 81 13.87 -16.75 13.60
CA PHE A 81 14.60 -16.97 14.86
C PHE A 81 15.95 -16.23 14.91
N ARG A 82 16.64 -16.07 13.77
CA ARG A 82 17.84 -15.22 13.70
C ARG A 82 17.56 -13.76 14.01
N ARG A 83 16.44 -13.21 13.50
CA ARG A 83 16.02 -11.85 13.84
C ARG A 83 15.64 -11.74 15.32
N MET A 84 14.92 -12.72 15.85
CA MET A 84 14.56 -12.75 17.26
C MET A 84 15.81 -12.83 18.16
N ALA A 85 16.89 -13.46 17.73
CA ALA A 85 18.13 -13.52 18.52
C ALA A 85 18.80 -12.16 18.72
N ASP A 86 18.57 -11.18 17.84
CA ASP A 86 19.02 -9.80 18.04
C ASP A 86 18.27 -9.10 19.20
N SER A 87 16.94 -9.22 19.21
CA SER A 87 16.06 -8.65 20.25
C SER A 87 14.84 -9.56 20.49
N PRO A 88 14.97 -10.60 21.34
CA PRO A 88 13.93 -11.60 21.51
C PRO A 88 12.61 -11.04 22.04
N PHE A 89 12.69 -10.10 22.97
CA PHE A 89 11.54 -9.44 23.56
C PHE A 89 11.85 -7.98 23.88
N PHE A 90 10.81 -7.17 24.00
CA PHE A 90 10.90 -5.75 24.29
C PHE A 90 9.96 -5.33 25.44
N GLY A 91 9.02 -6.21 25.82
CA GLY A 91 8.08 -5.95 26.87
C GLY A 91 7.85 -7.18 27.75
N ARG A 92 7.38 -6.94 28.97
CA ARG A 92 6.89 -7.96 29.89
C ARG A 92 5.68 -7.42 30.63
N VAL A 93 4.70 -8.29 30.82
CA VAL A 93 3.52 -8.04 31.65
C VAL A 93 3.42 -9.18 32.67
N ASP A 94 3.27 -8.81 33.93
CA ASP A 94 2.94 -9.72 35.01
C ASP A 94 1.43 -9.56 35.28
N PHE A 95 0.64 -10.60 34.99
CA PHE A 95 -0.82 -10.55 35.03
C PHE A 95 -1.36 -11.56 36.05
N ILE A 96 -2.21 -11.07 36.96
CA ILE A 96 -2.89 -11.90 37.95
C ILE A 96 -4.31 -12.14 37.47
N TYR A 97 -4.65 -13.41 37.22
CA TYR A 97 -6.00 -13.78 36.83
C TYR A 97 -7.00 -13.55 37.95
N GLU A 98 -8.24 -13.28 37.62
CA GLU A 98 -9.31 -13.14 38.62
C GLU A 98 -9.45 -14.44 39.42
N GLY A 99 -9.25 -14.32 40.76
CA GLY A 99 -9.28 -15.44 41.67
C GLY A 99 -7.95 -16.14 41.94
N GLU A 100 -6.84 -15.68 41.32
CA GLU A 100 -5.48 -16.16 41.61
C GLU A 100 -4.70 -15.11 42.41
N GLU A 101 -3.66 -15.56 43.15
CA GLU A 101 -2.80 -14.66 43.95
C GLU A 101 -1.44 -14.43 43.28
N GLU A 102 -0.96 -15.34 42.44
CA GLU A 102 0.37 -15.25 41.80
C GLU A 102 0.26 -14.77 40.36
N PRO A 103 1.15 -13.86 39.91
CA PRO A 103 1.13 -13.38 38.56
C PRO A 103 1.73 -14.41 37.58
N GLU A 104 1.07 -14.59 36.44
CA GLU A 104 1.69 -15.21 35.25
C GLU A 104 2.49 -14.16 34.48
N ILE A 105 3.70 -14.53 34.04
CA ILE A 105 4.67 -13.63 33.39
C ILE A 105 4.67 -13.87 31.90
N PHE A 106 4.36 -12.81 31.14
CA PHE A 106 4.33 -12.81 29.66
C PHE A 106 5.42 -11.90 29.10
N TYR A 107 6.42 -12.50 28.46
CA TYR A 107 7.40 -11.75 27.68
C TYR A 107 6.90 -11.55 26.24
N ILE A 108 6.96 -10.32 25.74
CA ILE A 108 6.36 -9.90 24.47
C ILE A 108 7.48 -9.50 23.50
N GLY A 109 7.45 -10.10 22.32
CA GLY A 109 8.44 -9.87 21.28
C GLY A 109 7.83 -9.80 19.88
N ILE A 110 8.69 -9.76 18.86
CA ILE A 110 8.29 -9.67 17.45
C ILE A 110 7.65 -10.96 16.92
N GLY A 111 7.68 -12.05 17.68
CA GLY A 111 7.06 -13.30 17.29
C GLY A 111 7.01 -14.31 18.43
N ASN A 112 6.18 -15.33 18.28
CA ASN A 112 6.14 -16.46 19.22
C ASN A 112 7.43 -17.28 19.16
N PHE A 113 7.95 -17.62 20.33
CA PHE A 113 9.02 -18.58 20.50
C PHE A 113 8.73 -19.53 21.64
N ALA A 114 8.78 -20.83 21.37
CA ALA A 114 8.67 -21.90 22.34
C ALA A 114 9.82 -22.89 22.14
N GLU A 115 10.20 -23.61 23.20
CA GLU A 115 11.28 -24.63 23.13
C GLU A 115 10.98 -25.72 22.10
N LYS A 116 9.72 -26.17 22.06
CA LYS A 116 9.22 -27.14 21.08
C LYS A 116 7.85 -26.72 20.58
N ALA A 117 7.49 -27.19 19.40
CA ALA A 117 6.15 -26.96 18.85
C ALA A 117 5.07 -27.48 19.80
N GLY A 118 4.05 -26.65 20.07
CA GLY A 118 2.93 -26.97 20.97
C GLY A 118 3.20 -26.74 22.46
N HIS A 119 4.39 -26.31 22.86
CA HIS A 119 4.69 -25.90 24.22
C HIS A 119 4.27 -24.45 24.49
N ILE A 120 4.15 -24.10 25.78
CA ILE A 120 3.90 -22.72 26.20
C ILE A 120 5.03 -21.82 25.68
N PRO A 121 4.70 -20.70 25.05
CA PRO A 121 5.72 -19.78 24.54
C PRO A 121 6.62 -19.23 25.65
N LEU A 122 7.90 -19.16 25.38
CA LEU A 122 8.84 -18.36 26.16
C LEU A 122 8.71 -16.89 25.85
N VAL A 123 8.42 -16.57 24.57
CA VAL A 123 8.14 -15.20 24.10
C VAL A 123 6.84 -15.24 23.31
N TYR A 124 5.93 -14.34 23.64
CA TYR A 124 4.65 -14.17 22.96
C TYR A 124 4.78 -13.13 21.84
N ASP A 125 4.14 -13.44 20.73
CA ASP A 125 4.01 -12.49 19.62
C ASP A 125 3.24 -11.25 20.07
N TRP A 126 3.68 -10.06 19.67
CA TRP A 126 3.01 -8.79 19.97
C TRP A 126 1.55 -8.74 19.49
N ARG A 127 1.21 -9.56 18.50
CA ARG A 127 -0.15 -9.71 17.95
C ARG A 127 -1.04 -10.63 18.77
N ALA A 128 -0.49 -11.46 19.64
CA ALA A 128 -1.26 -12.37 20.49
C ALA A 128 -2.27 -11.61 21.36
N PRO A 129 -3.43 -12.21 21.68
CA PRO A 129 -4.44 -11.56 22.51
C PRO A 129 -3.88 -11.03 23.82
N VAL A 130 -3.12 -11.84 24.57
CA VAL A 130 -2.51 -11.46 25.85
C VAL A 130 -1.56 -10.28 25.74
N SER A 131 -0.91 -10.11 24.59
CA SER A 131 0.00 -8.98 24.34
C SER A 131 -0.74 -7.62 24.31
N GLY A 132 -2.07 -7.63 24.15
CA GLY A 132 -2.91 -6.42 24.28
C GLY A 132 -2.78 -5.76 25.64
N LEU A 133 -2.56 -6.53 26.70
CA LEU A 133 -2.36 -6.03 28.08
C LEU A 133 -1.20 -5.01 28.15
N PHE A 134 -0.15 -5.23 27.37
CA PHE A 134 1.00 -4.33 27.33
C PHE A 134 0.67 -2.96 26.74
N TYR A 135 -0.20 -2.90 25.72
CA TYR A 135 -0.50 -1.67 24.98
C TYR A 135 -1.70 -0.89 25.52
N ASP A 136 -2.71 -1.60 26.06
CA ASP A 136 -4.01 -1.02 26.36
C ASP A 136 -4.18 -0.60 27.81
N TYR A 137 -3.39 -1.21 28.72
CA TYR A 137 -3.57 -1.05 30.16
C TYR A 137 -2.32 -0.51 30.85
N ASP A 138 -2.56 0.31 31.88
CA ASP A 138 -1.59 0.62 32.91
C ASP A 138 -1.63 -0.46 34.00
N LYS A 139 -0.93 -0.30 35.13
CA LYS A 139 -1.10 -1.19 36.30
C LYS A 139 -2.54 -1.11 36.84
N GLY A 140 -3.09 -2.23 37.23
CA GLY A 140 -4.45 -2.35 37.76
C GLY A 140 -5.38 -3.23 36.94
N PRO A 141 -6.71 -3.12 37.12
CA PRO A 141 -7.67 -3.99 36.45
C PRO A 141 -7.55 -3.97 34.91
N ALA A 142 -7.53 -5.14 34.33
CA ALA A 142 -7.36 -5.31 32.89
C ALA A 142 -8.06 -6.58 32.39
N SER A 143 -8.35 -6.63 31.07
CA SER A 143 -8.91 -7.80 30.42
C SER A 143 -8.34 -7.98 29.01
N TYR A 144 -8.43 -9.18 28.45
CA TYR A 144 -8.12 -9.44 27.05
C TYR A 144 -9.02 -10.51 26.47
N GLU A 145 -9.27 -10.45 25.16
CA GLU A 145 -10.16 -11.36 24.46
C GLU A 145 -9.38 -12.60 23.98
N ALA A 146 -9.55 -13.73 24.65
CA ALA A 146 -8.98 -15.02 24.26
C ALA A 146 -9.96 -15.80 23.37
N PRO A 147 -9.51 -16.87 22.64
CA PRO A 147 -10.42 -17.70 21.84
C PRO A 147 -11.57 -18.33 22.64
N MET A 148 -11.42 -18.49 23.95
CA MET A 148 -12.43 -19.06 24.86
C MET A 148 -13.34 -18.00 25.51
N GLY A 149 -13.14 -16.71 25.23
CA GLY A 149 -13.88 -15.59 25.79
C GLY A 149 -12.99 -14.52 26.42
N GLU A 150 -13.61 -13.52 27.03
CA GLU A 150 -12.90 -12.44 27.72
C GLU A 150 -12.32 -12.95 29.05
N ILE A 151 -11.05 -12.69 29.28
CA ILE A 151 -10.32 -13.03 30.50
C ILE A 151 -10.06 -11.77 31.29
N HIS A 152 -10.47 -11.77 32.55
CA HIS A 152 -10.32 -10.65 33.48
C HIS A 152 -9.20 -10.90 34.50
N GLY A 153 -8.62 -9.82 35.01
CA GLY A 153 -7.59 -9.87 36.04
C GLY A 153 -6.98 -8.51 36.30
N GLU A 154 -5.75 -8.48 36.74
CA GLU A 154 -5.00 -7.28 37.08
C GLU A 154 -3.57 -7.33 36.51
N VAL A 155 -3.12 -6.23 35.93
CA VAL A 155 -1.72 -6.02 35.59
C VAL A 155 -0.96 -5.61 36.81
N ALA A 156 -0.16 -6.50 37.40
CA ALA A 156 0.63 -6.28 38.60
C ALA A 156 1.89 -5.45 38.31
N SER A 157 2.58 -5.73 37.19
CA SER A 157 3.74 -4.96 36.77
C SER A 157 3.90 -4.99 35.25
N LYS A 158 4.54 -3.96 34.72
CA LYS A 158 4.94 -3.84 33.32
C LYS A 158 6.41 -3.46 33.23
N TRP A 159 7.14 -4.10 32.33
CA TRP A 159 8.55 -3.84 32.10
C TRP A 159 8.82 -3.57 30.65
N GLN A 160 9.72 -2.64 30.37
CA GLN A 160 10.24 -2.37 29.03
C GLN A 160 11.72 -2.68 28.96
N TYR A 161 12.11 -3.24 27.79
CA TYR A 161 13.47 -3.69 27.54
C TYR A 161 13.97 -3.12 26.23
N LYS A 162 15.21 -2.62 26.21
CA LYS A 162 15.97 -2.36 24.98
C LYS A 162 17.08 -3.38 24.86
N ILE A 163 16.97 -4.26 23.89
CA ILE A 163 17.93 -5.31 23.59
C ILE A 163 18.46 -5.05 22.18
N ARG A 164 19.78 -5.12 22.00
CA ARG A 164 20.44 -4.98 20.70
C ARG A 164 21.59 -5.96 20.62
N ASN A 165 21.71 -6.70 19.51
CA ASN A 165 22.71 -7.77 19.30
C ASN A 165 22.72 -8.77 20.47
N GLY A 166 21.54 -9.15 20.97
CA GLY A 166 21.39 -10.09 22.10
C GLY A 166 21.89 -9.53 23.45
N LYS A 167 22.14 -8.24 23.58
CA LYS A 167 22.60 -7.60 24.82
C LYS A 167 21.55 -6.65 25.37
N MET A 168 21.29 -6.75 26.67
CA MET A 168 20.42 -5.82 27.37
C MET A 168 21.08 -4.45 27.47
N ILE A 169 20.51 -3.43 26.86
CA ILE A 169 20.97 -2.03 26.94
C ILE A 169 20.39 -1.38 28.19
N TYR A 170 19.06 -1.47 28.34
CA TYR A 170 18.36 -1.04 29.56
C TYR A 170 17.12 -1.90 29.82
N GLU A 171 16.70 -1.89 31.06
CA GLU A 171 15.44 -2.45 31.57
C GLU A 171 14.89 -1.54 32.64
N PHE A 172 13.59 -1.31 32.62
CA PHE A 172 12.91 -0.54 33.69
C PHE A 172 11.46 -0.96 33.81
N GLU A 173 10.91 -0.79 34.99
CA GLU A 173 9.50 -0.97 35.29
C GLU A 173 8.74 0.29 34.88
N SER A 174 7.71 0.13 34.08
CA SER A 174 6.88 1.22 33.60
C SER A 174 5.57 1.24 34.37
N ASP A 175 5.28 2.34 35.07
CA ASP A 175 4.02 2.53 35.78
C ASP A 175 2.92 3.11 34.87
N VAL A 176 3.30 3.65 33.73
CA VAL A 176 2.43 4.32 32.74
C VAL A 176 2.48 3.59 31.41
N LYS A 177 1.50 3.85 30.54
CA LYS A 177 1.57 3.49 29.12
C LYS A 177 2.90 4.01 28.57
N ILE A 178 3.41 3.36 27.53
CA ILE A 178 4.71 3.64 26.90
C ILE A 178 5.23 5.04 27.20
N ASP A 179 6.35 5.11 27.93
CA ASP A 179 6.95 6.34 28.40
C ASP A 179 7.29 7.26 27.22
N ASP A 180 6.84 8.50 27.27
CA ASP A 180 7.11 9.52 26.26
C ASP A 180 8.63 9.73 26.05
N GLU A 181 9.45 9.49 27.10
CA GLU A 181 10.92 9.58 27.01
C GLU A 181 11.53 8.47 26.13
N ILE A 182 10.97 7.25 26.16
CA ILE A 182 11.40 6.17 25.28
C ILE A 182 10.99 6.47 23.85
N LEU A 183 9.77 6.95 23.65
CA LEU A 183 9.30 7.37 22.35
C LEU A 183 10.21 8.48 21.78
N LYS A 184 10.59 9.47 22.61
CA LYS A 184 11.54 10.52 22.26
C LYS A 184 12.93 9.93 21.90
N ALA A 185 13.43 8.98 22.68
CA ALA A 185 14.72 8.34 22.44
C ALA A 185 14.72 7.47 21.17
N GLU A 186 13.65 6.71 20.91
CA GLU A 186 13.51 5.91 19.69
C GLU A 186 13.32 6.77 18.43
N LEU A 187 12.57 7.87 18.52
CA LEU A 187 12.39 8.82 17.43
C LEU A 187 13.61 9.72 17.21
N GLY A 188 14.38 10.00 18.25
CA GLY A 188 15.57 10.84 18.21
C GLY A 188 16.86 10.12 17.81
N SER A 189 16.88 8.78 17.76
CA SER A 189 18.05 8.04 17.34
C SER A 189 18.28 8.20 15.83
N ASN A 190 19.43 8.75 15.45
CA ASN A 190 19.87 8.83 14.06
C ASN A 190 20.12 7.41 13.53
N GLY A 191 19.69 7.15 12.30
CA GLY A 191 20.04 5.93 11.59
C GLY A 191 18.88 4.95 11.41
N GLU A 192 18.13 5.17 10.42
CA GLU A 192 17.37 4.31 9.53
C GLU A 192 16.27 5.12 8.88
N VAL A 193 16.36 5.33 7.58
CA VAL A 193 15.39 6.05 6.73
C VAL A 193 14.09 5.28 6.60
N GLN A 194 14.03 4.12 7.21
CA GLN A 194 12.86 3.24 7.19
C GLN A 194 11.83 3.70 8.21
N LEU A 195 10.54 3.58 7.89
CA LEU A 195 9.47 3.64 8.87
C LEU A 195 9.87 2.80 10.08
N LYS A 196 10.22 3.48 11.17
CA LYS A 196 10.64 2.78 12.39
C LYS A 196 9.54 1.82 12.77
N ASN A 197 9.93 0.57 13.02
CA ASN A 197 9.01 -0.43 13.51
C ASN A 197 8.45 0.05 14.87
N ILE A 198 7.17 0.44 14.86
CA ILE A 198 6.50 1.02 16.04
C ILE A 198 6.07 -0.01 17.07
N ILE A 199 6.35 -1.32 16.89
CA ILE A 199 5.87 -2.38 17.80
C ILE A 199 6.18 -2.05 19.26
N ARG A 200 7.33 -1.43 19.53
CA ARG A 200 7.77 -1.08 20.89
C ARG A 200 7.08 0.17 21.44
N THR A 201 6.50 0.99 20.56
CA THR A 201 5.98 2.33 20.87
C THR A 201 4.53 2.53 20.42
N ILE A 202 3.80 1.44 20.12
CA ILE A 202 2.38 1.50 19.75
C ILE A 202 1.59 2.15 20.90
N GLN A 203 0.97 3.27 20.59
CA GLN A 203 0.09 3.96 21.53
C GLN A 203 -1.29 3.28 21.60
N LYS A 204 -2.03 3.47 22.67
CA LYS A 204 -3.36 2.86 22.88
C LYS A 204 -4.31 3.11 21.70
N GLU A 205 -4.34 4.34 21.20
CA GLU A 205 -5.19 4.72 20.06
C GLU A 205 -4.78 3.97 18.79
N GLN A 206 -3.48 3.84 18.54
CA GLN A 206 -2.93 3.08 17.43
C GLN A 206 -3.25 1.59 17.58
N ASN A 207 -3.12 1.04 18.80
CA ASN A 207 -3.43 -0.36 19.07
C ASN A 207 -4.90 -0.70 18.80
N ALA A 208 -5.83 0.20 19.19
CA ALA A 208 -7.25 0.05 18.87
C ALA A 208 -7.51 -0.04 17.35
N ILE A 209 -6.79 0.74 16.54
CA ILE A 209 -6.86 0.67 15.09
C ILE A 209 -6.29 -0.65 14.56
N ILE A 210 -5.11 -1.03 15.03
CA ILE A 210 -4.38 -2.22 14.58
C ILE A 210 -5.21 -3.48 14.85
N ARG A 211 -5.79 -3.62 16.03
CA ARG A 211 -6.52 -4.81 16.49
C ARG A 211 -7.99 -4.86 16.07
N ASN A 212 -8.51 -3.83 15.43
CA ASN A 212 -9.91 -3.83 15.00
C ASN A 212 -10.14 -4.82 13.85
N THR A 213 -10.89 -5.88 14.09
CA THR A 213 -11.27 -6.91 13.10
C THR A 213 -12.73 -6.82 12.69
N LYS A 214 -13.53 -5.95 13.32
CA LYS A 214 -15.00 -5.90 13.15
C LYS A 214 -15.41 -5.05 11.95
N ASP A 215 -14.75 -3.92 11.73
CA ASP A 215 -15.17 -2.96 10.72
C ASP A 215 -14.82 -3.42 9.30
N ARG A 216 -15.79 -3.28 8.40
CA ARG A 216 -15.61 -3.58 6.98
C ARG A 216 -14.77 -2.49 6.30
N ILE A 217 -15.08 -1.24 6.58
CA ILE A 217 -14.37 -0.09 6.01
C ILE A 217 -13.93 0.82 7.14
N MET A 218 -12.63 0.97 7.26
CA MET A 218 -12.00 1.85 8.24
C MET A 218 -11.32 3.00 7.51
N VAL A 219 -11.63 4.23 7.92
CA VAL A 219 -11.04 5.45 7.37
C VAL A 219 -10.25 6.14 8.46
N ILE A 220 -8.94 6.26 8.26
CA ILE A 220 -7.99 6.84 9.21
C ILE A 220 -7.51 8.16 8.65
N GLN A 221 -8.01 9.25 9.21
CA GLN A 221 -7.51 10.59 8.91
C GLN A 221 -6.52 11.00 9.99
N GLY A 222 -5.36 11.49 9.60
CA GLY A 222 -4.38 11.98 10.57
C GLY A 222 -3.48 13.02 9.96
N ALA A 223 -2.88 13.81 10.83
CA ALA A 223 -1.90 14.81 10.43
C ALA A 223 -0.60 14.18 9.90
N ALA A 224 0.23 14.98 9.24
CA ALA A 224 1.59 14.58 8.90
C ALA A 224 2.32 14.10 10.15
N GLY A 225 3.09 13.02 10.03
CA GLY A 225 3.85 12.47 11.17
C GLY A 225 3.04 11.73 12.23
N SER A 226 1.71 11.54 12.09
CA SER A 226 0.90 10.77 13.06
C SER A 226 1.09 9.24 12.99
N GLY A 227 1.90 8.75 12.04
CA GLY A 227 2.18 7.32 11.92
C GLY A 227 1.13 6.50 11.17
N LYS A 228 0.22 7.12 10.41
CA LYS A 228 -0.88 6.46 9.66
C LYS A 228 -0.43 5.23 8.89
N THR A 229 0.60 5.38 8.07
CA THR A 229 1.11 4.30 7.21
C THR A 229 1.71 3.17 8.03
N SER A 230 2.48 3.50 9.08
CA SER A 230 3.00 2.49 10.01
C SER A 230 1.87 1.72 10.67
N VAL A 231 0.85 2.42 11.18
CA VAL A 231 -0.34 1.80 11.81
C VAL A 231 -1.06 0.88 10.81
N ALA A 232 -1.20 1.30 9.55
CA ALA A 232 -1.82 0.47 8.52
C ALA A 232 -1.05 -0.81 8.24
N LEU A 233 0.29 -0.74 8.13
CA LEU A 233 1.13 -1.91 7.91
C LEU A 233 1.10 -2.89 9.10
N HIS A 234 1.13 -2.36 10.33
CA HIS A 234 0.98 -3.17 11.54
C HIS A 234 -0.42 -3.79 11.63
N ARG A 235 -1.47 -3.04 11.22
CA ARG A 235 -2.82 -3.58 11.09
C ARG A 235 -2.88 -4.74 10.09
N ILE A 236 -2.27 -4.60 8.93
CA ILE A 236 -2.19 -5.68 7.94
C ILE A 236 -1.51 -6.91 8.55
N ALA A 237 -0.36 -6.74 9.19
CA ALA A 237 0.36 -7.81 9.86
C ALA A 237 -0.49 -8.48 10.97
N TYR A 238 -1.26 -7.69 11.71
CA TYR A 238 -2.21 -8.20 12.71
C TYR A 238 -3.33 -9.01 12.06
N LEU A 239 -3.96 -8.49 10.98
CA LEU A 239 -5.03 -9.17 10.27
C LEU A 239 -4.57 -10.50 9.64
N LEU A 240 -3.37 -10.55 9.05
CA LEU A 240 -2.76 -11.76 8.52
C LEU A 240 -2.51 -12.79 9.63
N TYR A 241 -2.05 -12.36 10.79
CA TYR A 241 -1.86 -13.22 11.96
C TYR A 241 -3.17 -13.76 12.52
N HIS A 242 -4.18 -12.89 12.64
CA HIS A 242 -5.47 -13.21 13.26
C HIS A 242 -6.36 -14.09 12.36
N ASP A 243 -6.41 -13.81 11.05
CA ASP A 243 -7.28 -14.49 10.06
C ASP A 243 -6.48 -15.31 9.02
N ARG A 244 -5.38 -15.93 9.45
CA ARG A 244 -4.46 -16.68 8.57
C ARG A 244 -5.10 -17.83 7.80
N GLN A 245 -6.28 -18.29 8.19
CA GLN A 245 -7.02 -19.33 7.46
C GLN A 245 -7.69 -18.78 6.20
N ASN A 246 -8.13 -17.52 6.24
CA ASN A 246 -8.90 -16.90 5.16
C ASN A 246 -8.14 -15.79 4.44
N LEU A 247 -7.20 -15.11 5.10
CA LEU A 247 -6.45 -13.98 4.56
C LEU A 247 -4.98 -14.36 4.36
N LYS A 248 -4.49 -14.17 3.15
CA LYS A 248 -3.08 -14.37 2.76
C LYS A 248 -2.52 -13.08 2.15
N SER A 249 -1.20 -12.93 2.13
CA SER A 249 -0.52 -11.78 1.50
C SER A 249 -0.95 -11.57 0.05
N SER A 250 -1.18 -12.67 -0.70
CA SER A 250 -1.69 -12.64 -2.08
C SER A 250 -3.13 -12.13 -2.24
N ASN A 251 -3.92 -12.07 -1.15
CA ASN A 251 -5.29 -11.56 -1.15
C ASN A 251 -5.39 -10.09 -0.70
N ILE A 252 -4.27 -9.42 -0.46
CA ILE A 252 -4.21 -8.02 -0.07
C ILE A 252 -3.64 -7.21 -1.22
N LEU A 253 -4.19 -6.03 -1.43
CA LEU A 253 -3.68 -5.04 -2.37
C LEU A 253 -3.50 -3.72 -1.65
N ILE A 254 -2.33 -3.10 -1.83
CA ILE A 254 -2.05 -1.75 -1.36
C ILE A 254 -2.02 -0.82 -2.57
N LEU A 255 -2.85 0.21 -2.55
CA LEU A 255 -2.80 1.31 -3.50
C LEU A 255 -2.06 2.47 -2.85
N SER A 256 -0.89 2.79 -3.38
CA SER A 256 0.01 3.83 -2.88
C SER A 256 0.24 4.93 -3.92
N PRO A 257 0.77 6.09 -3.54
CA PRO A 257 0.99 7.18 -4.49
C PRO A 257 2.10 6.91 -5.50
N ASN A 258 3.18 6.21 -5.14
CA ASN A 258 4.34 6.02 -6.02
C ASN A 258 5.08 4.69 -5.78
N GLY A 259 5.91 4.27 -6.76
CA GLY A 259 6.63 3.00 -6.71
C GLY A 259 7.81 2.96 -5.72
N VAL A 260 8.32 4.09 -5.26
CA VAL A 260 9.40 4.14 -4.25
C VAL A 260 8.87 3.72 -2.88
N PHE A 261 7.58 3.99 -2.62
CA PHE A 261 6.89 3.52 -1.43
C PHE A 261 6.79 1.99 -1.38
N SER A 262 6.80 1.32 -2.54
CA SER A 262 6.83 -0.14 -2.64
C SER A 262 8.09 -0.75 -2.05
N ASP A 263 9.25 -0.19 -2.37
CA ASP A 263 10.54 -0.61 -1.81
C ASP A 263 10.53 -0.52 -0.27
N TYR A 264 9.96 0.53 0.23
CA TYR A 264 9.79 0.82 1.63
C TYR A 264 8.88 -0.20 2.38
N ILE A 265 7.70 -0.52 1.82
CA ILE A 265 6.79 -1.55 2.36
C ILE A 265 7.45 -2.93 2.34
N SER A 266 8.23 -3.22 1.29
CA SER A 266 8.89 -4.51 1.11
C SER A 266 9.86 -4.88 2.22
N HIS A 267 10.35 -3.90 2.98
CA HIS A 267 11.24 -4.11 4.12
C HIS A 267 10.49 -4.29 5.44
N ILE A 268 9.38 -3.55 5.65
CA ILE A 268 8.66 -3.56 6.93
C ILE A 268 7.87 -4.84 7.15
N LEU A 269 7.11 -5.32 6.16
CA LEU A 269 6.30 -6.52 6.34
C LEU A 269 7.12 -7.75 6.70
N PRO A 270 8.29 -8.02 6.09
CA PRO A 270 9.18 -9.08 6.54
C PRO A 270 9.72 -8.88 7.97
N GLU A 271 9.95 -7.62 8.41
CA GLU A 271 10.31 -7.34 9.81
C GLU A 271 9.18 -7.69 10.77
N LEU A 272 7.94 -7.52 10.35
CA LEU A 272 6.74 -7.90 11.09
C LEU A 272 6.44 -9.41 11.03
N GLY A 273 7.26 -10.19 10.30
CA GLY A 273 7.13 -11.64 10.17
C GLY A 273 6.15 -12.07 9.08
N GLU A 274 5.80 -11.18 8.16
CA GLU A 274 4.86 -11.44 7.07
C GLU A 274 5.55 -11.44 5.70
N GLU A 275 4.91 -12.04 4.70
CA GLU A 275 5.37 -12.00 3.30
C GLU A 275 5.06 -10.66 2.66
N ASN A 276 5.77 -10.34 1.59
CA ASN A 276 5.51 -9.15 0.81
C ASN A 276 4.12 -9.18 0.16
N ILE A 277 3.47 -8.02 0.19
CA ILE A 277 2.12 -7.81 -0.33
C ILE A 277 2.21 -7.08 -1.67
N LYS A 278 1.24 -7.37 -2.55
CA LYS A 278 1.14 -6.70 -3.84
C LYS A 278 0.77 -5.23 -3.63
N GLU A 279 1.62 -4.36 -4.17
CA GLU A 279 1.43 -2.92 -4.13
C GLU A 279 1.54 -2.34 -5.53
N MET A 280 0.80 -1.26 -5.81
CA MET A 280 0.90 -0.48 -7.03
C MET A 280 0.21 0.88 -6.88
N SER A 281 0.54 1.83 -7.77
CA SER A 281 -0.25 3.05 -7.88
C SER A 281 -1.60 2.79 -8.58
N PHE A 282 -2.60 3.65 -8.28
CA PHE A 282 -3.90 3.50 -8.93
C PHE A 282 -3.84 3.86 -10.42
N ASP A 283 -2.91 4.73 -10.82
CA ASP A 283 -2.65 5.04 -12.22
C ASP A 283 -2.12 3.81 -12.97
N LEU A 284 -1.15 3.09 -12.38
CA LEU A 284 -0.64 1.84 -12.94
C LEU A 284 -1.74 0.75 -13.01
N PHE A 285 -2.60 0.69 -11.99
CA PHE A 285 -3.76 -0.19 -12.01
C PHE A 285 -4.69 0.16 -13.17
N ALA A 286 -5.05 1.44 -13.32
CA ALA A 286 -5.92 1.92 -14.40
C ALA A 286 -5.33 1.62 -15.78
N TYR A 287 -4.04 1.91 -15.98
CA TYR A 287 -3.33 1.60 -17.23
C TYR A 287 -3.37 0.09 -17.56
N LYS A 288 -3.11 -0.78 -16.57
CA LYS A 288 -3.20 -2.24 -16.78
C LYS A 288 -4.59 -2.69 -17.22
N GLN A 289 -5.63 -2.06 -16.68
CA GLN A 289 -7.02 -2.36 -17.04
C GLN A 289 -7.40 -1.84 -18.43
N LEU A 290 -6.76 -0.78 -18.93
CA LEU A 290 -7.08 -0.14 -20.20
C LEU A 290 -6.19 -0.58 -21.38
N ARG A 291 -5.29 -1.54 -21.18
CA ARG A 291 -4.36 -2.03 -22.22
C ARG A 291 -5.01 -2.56 -23.50
N ASP A 292 -6.24 -3.02 -23.43
CA ASP A 292 -7.04 -3.46 -24.58
C ASP A 292 -7.69 -2.30 -25.35
N THR A 293 -7.72 -1.12 -24.77
CA THR A 293 -8.41 0.07 -25.29
C THR A 293 -7.43 1.10 -25.82
N VAL A 294 -6.29 1.31 -25.12
CA VAL A 294 -5.27 2.31 -25.44
C VAL A 294 -3.86 1.76 -25.22
N SER A 295 -2.90 2.33 -25.94
CA SER A 295 -1.48 1.94 -25.86
C SER A 295 -0.76 2.61 -24.68
N ASP A 296 -1.21 3.79 -24.23
CA ASP A 296 -0.59 4.56 -23.17
C ASP A 296 -1.59 5.46 -22.43
N CYS A 297 -1.29 5.80 -21.18
CA CYS A 297 -2.03 6.73 -20.35
C CYS A 297 -1.07 7.70 -19.67
N GLU A 298 -1.46 8.97 -19.55
CA GLU A 298 -0.81 9.92 -18.66
C GLU A 298 -1.12 9.55 -17.19
N ASP A 299 -0.15 9.78 -16.32
CA ASP A 299 -0.31 9.65 -14.88
C ASP A 299 -0.65 11.00 -14.22
N ARG A 300 -0.85 10.99 -12.90
CA ARG A 300 -1.13 12.20 -12.13
C ARG A 300 0.01 13.22 -12.18
N TYR A 301 1.25 12.77 -12.30
CA TYR A 301 2.41 13.67 -12.35
C TYR A 301 2.46 14.48 -13.64
N ASP A 302 2.03 13.88 -14.76
CA ASP A 302 1.87 14.62 -16.02
C ASP A 302 0.86 15.79 -15.88
N GLU A 303 -0.23 15.56 -15.13
CA GLU A 303 -1.24 16.58 -14.85
C GLU A 303 -0.69 17.66 -13.93
N ILE A 304 0.02 17.31 -12.85
CA ILE A 304 0.63 18.25 -11.91
C ILE A 304 1.64 19.15 -12.65
N GLU A 305 2.54 18.56 -13.44
CA GLU A 305 3.51 19.29 -14.26
C GLU A 305 2.83 20.25 -15.25
N ARG A 306 1.72 19.80 -15.85
CA ARG A 306 0.92 20.63 -16.78
C ARG A 306 0.28 21.81 -16.05
N ARG A 307 -0.28 21.62 -14.86
CA ARG A 307 -0.88 22.67 -14.02
C ARG A 307 0.17 23.71 -13.60
N ILE A 308 1.34 23.26 -13.17
CA ILE A 308 2.44 24.17 -12.83
C ILE A 308 2.85 25.01 -14.04
N ARG A 309 2.94 24.40 -15.21
CA ARG A 309 3.33 25.10 -16.46
C ARG A 309 2.28 26.07 -16.98
N PHE A 310 1.00 25.76 -16.76
CA PHE A 310 -0.13 26.52 -17.28
C PHE A 310 -1.17 26.82 -16.18
N PRO A 311 -0.82 27.61 -15.14
CA PRO A 311 -1.67 27.77 -13.95
C PRO A 311 -3.01 28.49 -14.23
N GLN A 312 -3.13 29.15 -15.38
CA GLN A 312 -4.37 29.87 -15.76
C GLN A 312 -5.43 28.97 -16.44
N LYS A 313 -5.09 27.71 -16.77
CA LYS A 313 -6.05 26.79 -17.36
C LYS A 313 -6.73 26.00 -16.24
N ALA A 314 -8.08 26.09 -16.20
CA ALA A 314 -8.86 25.25 -15.30
C ALA A 314 -8.52 23.77 -15.50
N SER A 315 -8.43 23.02 -14.40
CA SER A 315 -8.16 21.59 -14.46
C SER A 315 -9.36 20.85 -15.02
N LEU A 316 -9.23 20.33 -16.23
CA LEU A 316 -10.23 19.42 -16.81
C LEU A 316 -10.32 18.10 -16.01
N ALA A 317 -9.28 17.74 -15.28
CA ALA A 317 -9.28 16.55 -14.45
C ALA A 317 -10.28 16.68 -13.28
N GLU A 318 -10.32 17.83 -12.59
CA GLU A 318 -11.32 18.08 -11.54
C GLU A 318 -12.74 18.03 -12.09
N GLU A 319 -12.97 18.64 -13.26
CA GLU A 319 -14.28 18.64 -13.92
C GLU A 319 -14.71 17.24 -14.34
N LYS A 320 -13.87 16.51 -15.08
CA LYS A 320 -14.22 15.18 -15.63
C LYS A 320 -14.23 14.06 -14.57
N GLN A 321 -13.78 14.33 -13.36
CA GLN A 321 -13.85 13.42 -12.22
C GLN A 321 -14.87 13.87 -11.16
N SER A 322 -15.68 14.87 -11.48
CA SER A 322 -16.76 15.42 -10.62
C SER A 322 -18.01 14.53 -10.65
N MET A 323 -18.92 14.77 -9.69
CA MET A 323 -20.23 14.09 -9.66
C MET A 323 -21.10 14.48 -10.85
N GLU A 324 -21.00 15.71 -11.29
CA GLU A 324 -21.73 16.24 -12.44
C GLU A 324 -21.36 15.46 -13.71
N PHE A 325 -20.07 15.21 -13.91
CA PHE A 325 -19.59 14.44 -15.05
C PHE A 325 -19.97 12.95 -14.95
N ILE A 326 -19.93 12.36 -13.76
CA ILE A 326 -20.45 11.00 -13.53
C ILE A 326 -21.93 10.93 -13.92
N ASN A 327 -22.73 11.88 -13.51
CA ASN A 327 -24.16 11.92 -13.86
C ASN A 327 -24.39 12.10 -15.38
N LEU A 328 -23.52 12.83 -16.07
CA LEU A 328 -23.56 12.92 -17.54
C LEU A 328 -23.27 11.56 -18.18
N MET A 329 -22.24 10.85 -17.69
CA MET A 329 -21.91 9.51 -18.18
C MET A 329 -23.05 8.51 -17.92
N GLU A 330 -23.66 8.54 -16.75
CA GLU A 330 -24.78 7.63 -16.44
C GLU A 330 -25.99 7.89 -17.35
N ARG A 331 -26.32 9.15 -17.64
CA ARG A 331 -27.40 9.46 -18.60
C ARG A 331 -27.05 8.97 -20.02
N TYR A 332 -25.82 9.20 -20.45
CA TYR A 332 -25.36 8.73 -21.76
C TYR A 332 -25.43 7.19 -21.86
N LEU A 333 -25.10 6.46 -20.80
CA LEU A 333 -25.18 5.00 -20.78
C LEU A 333 -26.61 4.46 -20.99
N VAL A 334 -27.62 5.14 -20.45
CA VAL A 334 -29.03 4.79 -20.67
C VAL A 334 -29.40 5.00 -22.15
N GLU A 335 -28.99 6.13 -22.75
CA GLU A 335 -29.27 6.41 -24.16
C GLU A 335 -28.43 5.52 -25.11
N LEU A 336 -27.25 5.09 -24.67
CA LEU A 336 -26.37 4.24 -25.45
C LEU A 336 -26.98 2.85 -25.67
N GLU A 337 -27.73 2.33 -24.72
CA GLU A 337 -28.37 1.02 -24.79
C GLU A 337 -29.22 0.87 -26.07
N ASP A 338 -29.96 1.92 -26.46
CA ASP A 338 -30.78 1.90 -27.66
C ASP A 338 -29.98 2.14 -28.95
N ARG A 339 -28.88 2.88 -28.88
CA ARG A 339 -28.10 3.33 -30.07
C ARG A 339 -26.95 2.40 -30.45
N LEU A 340 -26.56 1.51 -29.53
CA LEU A 340 -25.37 0.67 -29.73
C LEU A 340 -25.63 -0.53 -30.62
N MET A 341 -26.90 -0.90 -30.86
CA MET A 341 -27.28 -2.12 -31.53
C MET A 341 -27.85 -1.87 -32.93
N ASN A 342 -27.53 -2.77 -33.84
CA ASN A 342 -28.14 -2.88 -35.16
C ASN A 342 -28.65 -4.31 -35.34
N PHE A 343 -29.79 -4.59 -34.76
CA PHE A 343 -30.38 -5.93 -34.73
C PHE A 343 -30.74 -6.40 -36.16
N LYS A 344 -30.48 -7.67 -36.42
CA LYS A 344 -30.78 -8.39 -37.66
C LYS A 344 -30.83 -9.88 -37.35
N ASP A 345 -31.48 -10.64 -38.22
CA ASP A 345 -31.47 -12.09 -38.16
C ASP A 345 -30.02 -12.62 -38.22
N VAL A 346 -29.74 -13.63 -37.38
CA VAL A 346 -28.46 -14.35 -37.37
C VAL A 346 -28.69 -15.78 -37.77
N GLU A 347 -28.07 -16.21 -38.88
CA GLU A 347 -28.17 -17.56 -39.41
C GLU A 347 -26.84 -18.33 -39.25
N TYR A 348 -26.96 -19.61 -38.86
CA TYR A 348 -25.85 -20.56 -38.84
C TYR A 348 -26.32 -21.95 -39.32
N LYS A 349 -25.87 -22.37 -40.50
CA LYS A 349 -26.14 -23.70 -41.08
C LYS A 349 -27.64 -24.12 -41.07
N GLY A 350 -28.53 -23.18 -41.38
CA GLY A 350 -29.96 -23.41 -41.43
C GLY A 350 -30.71 -23.15 -40.13
N PHE A 351 -30.02 -22.87 -39.04
CA PHE A 351 -30.63 -22.38 -37.79
C PHE A 351 -30.65 -20.86 -37.83
N VAL A 352 -31.81 -20.28 -37.62
CA VAL A 352 -32.02 -18.83 -37.68
C VAL A 352 -32.48 -18.35 -36.30
N LYS A 353 -31.80 -17.32 -35.78
CA LYS A 353 -32.29 -16.52 -34.66
C LYS A 353 -32.77 -15.20 -35.23
N THR A 354 -34.08 -14.98 -35.14
CA THR A 354 -34.72 -13.79 -35.71
C THR A 354 -34.38 -12.53 -34.93
N GLU A 355 -34.43 -11.38 -35.59
CA GLU A 355 -34.24 -10.06 -34.97
C GLU A 355 -35.09 -9.90 -33.71
N SER A 356 -36.37 -10.25 -33.76
CA SER A 356 -37.31 -10.16 -32.61
C SER A 356 -36.89 -11.02 -31.44
N GLU A 357 -36.42 -12.25 -31.66
CA GLU A 357 -35.91 -13.13 -30.59
C GLU A 357 -34.61 -12.61 -29.98
N ILE A 358 -33.72 -12.06 -30.80
CA ILE A 358 -32.49 -11.45 -30.33
C ILE A 358 -32.77 -10.24 -29.45
N ILE A 359 -33.71 -9.38 -29.86
CA ILE A 359 -34.16 -8.23 -29.06
C ILE A 359 -34.75 -8.69 -27.73
N GLU A 360 -35.60 -9.73 -27.73
CA GLU A 360 -36.18 -10.27 -26.51
C GLU A 360 -35.11 -10.82 -25.55
N LEU A 361 -34.15 -11.59 -26.06
CA LEU A 361 -33.03 -12.11 -25.26
C LEU A 361 -32.16 -10.97 -24.70
N PHE A 362 -31.85 -9.98 -25.52
CA PHE A 362 -30.94 -8.89 -25.18
C PHE A 362 -31.52 -7.95 -24.12
N TYR A 363 -32.78 -7.50 -24.27
CA TYR A 363 -33.40 -6.50 -23.39
C TYR A 363 -34.12 -7.09 -22.18
N PHE A 364 -34.56 -8.35 -22.25
CA PHE A 364 -35.36 -8.94 -21.15
C PHE A 364 -34.63 -10.07 -20.45
N LYS A 365 -34.18 -11.11 -21.19
CA LYS A 365 -33.56 -12.27 -20.56
C LYS A 365 -32.16 -11.99 -19.97
N PHE A 366 -31.33 -11.25 -20.68
CA PHE A 366 -29.98 -10.95 -20.31
C PHE A 366 -29.75 -9.48 -19.89
N GLN A 367 -30.80 -8.77 -19.48
CA GLN A 367 -30.72 -7.37 -19.05
C GLN A 367 -29.74 -7.11 -17.91
N ASP A 368 -29.53 -8.09 -17.03
CA ASP A 368 -28.61 -7.98 -15.88
C ASP A 368 -27.14 -8.06 -16.28
N PHE A 369 -26.84 -8.47 -17.51
CA PHE A 369 -25.48 -8.47 -18.02
C PHE A 369 -25.05 -7.05 -18.45
N PRO A 370 -23.78 -6.66 -18.26
CA PRO A 370 -23.26 -5.41 -18.80
C PRO A 370 -23.44 -5.34 -20.32
N LEU A 371 -23.76 -4.15 -20.82
CA LEU A 371 -24.24 -3.92 -22.18
C LEU A 371 -23.34 -4.55 -23.30
N LEU A 372 -22.00 -4.41 -23.19
CA LEU A 372 -21.05 -4.99 -24.15
C LEU A 372 -20.81 -6.50 -23.99
N SER A 373 -21.37 -7.11 -22.96
CA SER A 373 -21.29 -8.57 -22.69
C SER A 373 -22.62 -9.30 -22.91
N ARG A 374 -23.72 -8.57 -23.12
CA ARG A 374 -25.04 -9.19 -23.31
C ARG A 374 -25.10 -10.06 -24.54
N MET A 375 -24.48 -9.60 -25.62
CA MET A 375 -24.52 -10.34 -26.88
C MET A 375 -23.68 -11.63 -26.83
N ASP A 376 -22.65 -11.68 -25.98
CA ASP A 376 -21.92 -12.93 -25.69
C ASP A 376 -22.88 -13.97 -25.07
N ALA A 377 -23.72 -13.56 -24.12
CA ALA A 377 -24.72 -14.42 -23.51
C ALA A 377 -25.82 -14.84 -24.49
N VAL A 378 -26.25 -13.95 -25.40
CA VAL A 378 -27.19 -14.29 -26.48
C VAL A 378 -26.58 -15.30 -27.46
N ALA A 379 -25.33 -15.12 -27.83
CA ALA A 379 -24.61 -16.05 -28.70
C ALA A 379 -24.44 -17.43 -28.05
N ASP A 380 -24.05 -17.47 -26.77
CA ASP A 380 -23.91 -18.73 -26.02
C ASP A 380 -25.26 -19.46 -25.89
N TYR A 381 -26.35 -18.71 -25.66
CA TYR A 381 -27.70 -19.28 -25.67
C TYR A 381 -28.06 -19.91 -27.03
N PHE A 382 -27.74 -19.24 -28.13
CA PHE A 382 -27.95 -19.78 -29.48
C PHE A 382 -27.06 -20.99 -29.78
N ILE A 383 -25.83 -20.99 -29.32
CA ILE A 383 -24.89 -22.14 -29.42
C ILE A 383 -25.50 -23.37 -28.74
N ASP A 384 -25.95 -23.21 -27.50
CA ASP A 384 -26.58 -24.28 -26.71
C ASP A 384 -27.85 -24.83 -27.43
N GLU A 385 -28.66 -23.94 -27.99
CA GLU A 385 -29.83 -24.32 -28.79
C GLU A 385 -29.44 -25.15 -30.02
N VAL A 386 -28.39 -24.74 -30.76
CA VAL A 386 -27.92 -25.47 -31.94
C VAL A 386 -27.30 -26.82 -31.56
N GLU A 387 -26.53 -26.90 -30.48
CA GLU A 387 -25.97 -28.14 -29.94
C GLU A 387 -27.04 -29.12 -29.53
N THR A 388 -28.06 -28.63 -28.82
CA THR A 388 -29.22 -29.43 -28.39
C THR A 388 -29.98 -29.98 -29.60
N LEU A 389 -30.33 -29.16 -30.60
CA LEU A 389 -31.07 -29.57 -31.77
C LEU A 389 -30.29 -30.51 -32.69
N ARG A 390 -28.94 -30.42 -32.69
CA ARG A 390 -28.07 -31.31 -33.45
C ARG A 390 -27.68 -32.56 -32.67
N ASN A 391 -27.95 -32.62 -31.39
CA ASN A 391 -27.51 -33.66 -30.49
C ASN A 391 -25.97 -33.92 -30.55
N ARG A 392 -25.20 -32.83 -30.70
CA ARG A 392 -23.75 -32.85 -30.70
C ARG A 392 -23.17 -31.51 -30.27
N ASP A 393 -22.03 -31.55 -29.59
CA ASP A 393 -21.24 -30.35 -29.30
C ASP A 393 -20.64 -29.75 -30.57
N LEU A 394 -20.62 -28.43 -30.65
CA LEU A 394 -19.92 -27.69 -31.69
C LEU A 394 -18.43 -27.58 -31.36
N ALA A 395 -17.58 -27.63 -32.39
CA ALA A 395 -16.17 -27.36 -32.22
C ALA A 395 -15.94 -25.87 -31.90
N ASP A 396 -14.80 -25.55 -31.27
CA ASP A 396 -14.52 -24.19 -30.79
C ASP A 396 -14.53 -23.15 -31.92
N ASP A 397 -14.00 -23.53 -33.13
CA ASP A 397 -14.04 -22.70 -34.31
C ASP A 397 -15.47 -22.42 -34.82
N GLU A 398 -16.39 -23.39 -34.66
CA GLU A 398 -17.80 -23.22 -35.01
C GLU A 398 -18.47 -22.26 -34.00
N LYS A 399 -18.17 -22.39 -32.71
CA LYS A 399 -18.67 -21.49 -31.65
C LYS A 399 -18.16 -20.06 -31.87
N ASP A 400 -16.89 -19.89 -32.17
CA ASP A 400 -16.30 -18.57 -32.42
C ASP A 400 -16.89 -17.90 -33.66
N LEU A 401 -17.18 -18.66 -34.71
CA LEU A 401 -17.85 -18.14 -35.89
C LEU A 401 -19.28 -17.63 -35.57
N ILE A 402 -20.01 -18.33 -34.71
CA ILE A 402 -21.35 -17.91 -34.26
C ILE A 402 -21.22 -16.63 -33.45
N ARG A 403 -20.32 -16.60 -32.45
CA ARG A 403 -20.07 -15.41 -31.62
C ARG A 403 -19.72 -14.20 -32.47
N GLU A 404 -18.81 -14.36 -33.47
CA GLU A 404 -18.47 -13.27 -34.38
C GLU A 404 -19.67 -12.68 -35.13
N LYS A 405 -20.64 -13.50 -35.54
CA LYS A 405 -21.87 -13.04 -36.19
C LYS A 405 -22.72 -12.18 -35.26
N PHE A 406 -22.88 -12.59 -33.99
CA PHE A 406 -23.62 -11.82 -33.00
C PHE A 406 -22.87 -10.52 -32.62
N MET A 407 -21.54 -10.56 -32.52
CA MET A 407 -20.75 -9.36 -32.23
C MET A 407 -20.85 -8.28 -33.31
N LYS A 408 -21.11 -8.66 -34.57
CA LYS A 408 -21.35 -7.72 -35.68
C LYS A 408 -22.65 -6.93 -35.56
N LEU A 409 -23.52 -7.29 -34.63
CA LEU A 409 -24.74 -6.53 -34.34
C LEU A 409 -24.46 -5.27 -33.51
N TYR A 410 -23.29 -5.17 -32.84
CA TYR A 410 -22.87 -3.91 -32.25
C TYR A 410 -22.43 -2.91 -33.32
N VAL A 411 -22.86 -1.66 -33.21
CA VAL A 411 -22.37 -0.53 -34.02
C VAL A 411 -20.88 -0.31 -33.73
N THR A 412 -20.49 -0.39 -32.47
CA THR A 412 -19.11 -0.38 -32.02
C THR A 412 -18.98 -1.02 -30.63
N ARG A 413 -17.86 -1.68 -30.36
CA ARG A 413 -17.48 -2.18 -29.02
C ARG A 413 -16.24 -1.46 -28.49
N ASP A 414 -15.69 -0.54 -29.26
CA ASP A 414 -14.49 0.18 -28.94
C ASP A 414 -14.79 1.30 -27.93
N LEU A 415 -14.38 1.09 -26.68
CA LEU A 415 -14.55 2.05 -25.58
C LEU A 415 -13.96 3.42 -25.89
N TYR A 416 -12.84 3.47 -26.61
CA TYR A 416 -12.23 4.73 -27.02
C TYR A 416 -13.15 5.54 -27.95
N VAL A 417 -13.82 4.85 -28.87
CA VAL A 417 -14.80 5.47 -29.79
C VAL A 417 -16.05 5.91 -29.03
N ILE A 418 -16.58 5.05 -28.16
CA ILE A 418 -17.77 5.32 -27.34
C ILE A 418 -17.51 6.56 -26.48
N TYR A 419 -16.40 6.62 -25.77
CA TYR A 419 -16.06 7.77 -24.95
C TYR A 419 -15.82 9.05 -25.76
N SER A 420 -15.15 8.93 -26.94
CA SER A 420 -14.98 10.08 -27.84
C SER A 420 -16.31 10.65 -28.35
N GLN A 421 -17.30 9.80 -28.59
CA GLN A 421 -18.64 10.21 -28.96
C GLN A 421 -19.36 10.91 -27.81
N PHE A 422 -19.32 10.32 -26.60
CA PHE A 422 -19.85 10.92 -25.37
C PHE A 422 -19.30 12.35 -25.15
N LEU A 423 -17.99 12.53 -25.29
CA LEU A 423 -17.37 13.84 -25.15
C LEU A 423 -17.97 14.87 -26.12
N LYS A 424 -18.09 14.52 -27.41
CA LYS A 424 -18.62 15.42 -28.42
C LYS A 424 -20.07 15.80 -28.19
N GLU A 425 -20.91 14.85 -27.79
CA GLU A 425 -22.33 15.07 -27.51
C GLU A 425 -22.55 15.99 -26.31
N ASN A 426 -21.60 16.01 -25.36
CA ASN A 426 -21.66 16.86 -24.18
C ASN A 426 -20.80 18.15 -24.29
N GLY A 427 -20.38 18.53 -25.52
CA GLY A 427 -19.70 19.80 -25.77
C GLY A 427 -18.18 19.80 -25.50
N TYR A 428 -17.60 18.63 -25.22
CA TYR A 428 -16.16 18.48 -25.05
C TYR A 428 -15.44 18.16 -26.37
N THR A 429 -14.15 18.41 -26.41
CA THR A 429 -13.32 17.96 -27.54
C THR A 429 -13.21 16.44 -27.51
N GLY A 430 -13.65 15.78 -28.59
CA GLY A 430 -13.51 14.33 -28.73
C GLY A 430 -12.07 13.88 -28.87
N LEU A 431 -11.82 12.62 -28.55
CA LEU A 431 -10.49 12.01 -28.71
C LEU A 431 -10.07 11.94 -30.18
N PRO A 432 -8.76 12.00 -30.49
CA PRO A 432 -8.26 11.95 -31.85
C PRO A 432 -8.52 10.58 -32.50
N ARG A 433 -8.88 10.59 -33.80
CA ARG A 433 -9.05 9.34 -34.58
C ARG A 433 -7.67 8.83 -35.03
N VAL A 434 -7.11 7.91 -34.26
CA VAL A 434 -5.78 7.32 -34.50
C VAL A 434 -5.82 5.81 -34.33
N SER A 435 -4.81 5.10 -34.88
CA SER A 435 -4.64 3.66 -34.64
C SER A 435 -4.32 3.38 -33.17
N TYR A 436 -4.53 2.14 -32.72
CA TYR A 436 -4.33 1.72 -31.33
C TYR A 436 -2.96 2.13 -30.78
N GLU A 437 -1.87 1.95 -31.52
CA GLU A 437 -0.49 2.23 -31.13
C GLU A 437 -0.23 3.72 -30.82
N LYS A 438 -1.12 4.61 -31.29
CA LYS A 438 -1.06 6.06 -31.08
C LYS A 438 -2.12 6.56 -30.12
N ARG A 439 -2.95 5.67 -29.55
CA ARG A 439 -3.95 6.04 -28.56
C ARG A 439 -3.28 6.27 -27.24
N LYS A 440 -3.17 7.52 -26.84
CA LYS A 440 -2.74 7.93 -25.52
C LYS A 440 -3.86 8.72 -24.87
N LEU A 441 -4.29 8.30 -23.65
CA LEU A 441 -5.24 9.07 -22.85
C LEU A 441 -4.50 10.09 -21.99
N LYS A 442 -5.04 11.31 -21.94
CA LYS A 442 -4.64 12.27 -20.93
C LYS A 442 -5.20 11.87 -19.58
N TYR A 443 -4.56 12.31 -18.50
CA TYR A 443 -4.97 11.97 -17.13
C TYR A 443 -6.45 12.27 -16.86
N GLU A 444 -6.98 13.38 -17.35
CA GLU A 444 -8.40 13.75 -17.22
C GLU A 444 -9.38 12.75 -17.84
N ASP A 445 -8.94 11.91 -18.79
CA ASP A 445 -9.77 10.97 -19.53
C ASP A 445 -9.60 9.50 -19.06
N VAL A 446 -8.53 9.20 -18.31
CA VAL A 446 -8.19 7.82 -17.89
C VAL A 446 -9.31 7.21 -17.04
N TYR A 447 -9.71 7.88 -15.98
CA TYR A 447 -10.71 7.36 -15.05
C TYR A 447 -12.14 7.38 -15.61
N PRO A 448 -12.57 8.38 -16.40
CA PRO A 448 -13.83 8.29 -17.13
C PRO A 448 -13.91 7.08 -18.06
N VAL A 449 -12.86 6.79 -18.83
CA VAL A 449 -12.83 5.60 -19.71
C VAL A 449 -12.83 4.31 -18.89
N LEU A 450 -12.08 4.26 -17.79
CA LEU A 450 -12.07 3.12 -16.87
C LEU A 450 -13.45 2.89 -16.24
N TYR A 451 -14.14 3.95 -15.85
CA TYR A 451 -15.51 3.87 -15.34
C TYR A 451 -16.47 3.29 -16.37
N LEU A 452 -16.44 3.79 -17.60
CA LEU A 452 -17.25 3.25 -18.70
C LEU A 452 -16.93 1.77 -18.95
N LYS A 453 -15.67 1.37 -18.90
CA LYS A 453 -15.27 -0.04 -19.01
C LYS A 453 -16.01 -0.92 -18.02
N TYR A 454 -15.98 -0.54 -16.74
CA TYR A 454 -16.62 -1.31 -15.67
C TYR A 454 -18.17 -1.24 -15.69
N ARG A 455 -18.73 -0.24 -16.37
CA ARG A 455 -20.17 -0.14 -16.58
C ARG A 455 -20.65 -0.98 -17.78
N LEU A 456 -19.83 -1.10 -18.81
CA LEU A 456 -20.22 -1.69 -20.10
C LEU A 456 -19.75 -3.14 -20.28
N GLN A 457 -18.71 -3.59 -19.58
CA GLN A 457 -18.11 -4.92 -19.75
C GLN A 457 -18.22 -5.75 -18.47
N SER A 458 -18.45 -7.06 -18.63
CA SER A 458 -18.34 -8.01 -17.51
C SER A 458 -16.91 -8.06 -17.01
N GLN A 459 -16.74 -8.05 -15.70
CA GLN A 459 -15.45 -8.31 -15.08
C GLN A 459 -15.12 -9.79 -15.24
N GLN A 460 -14.15 -10.11 -16.05
CA GLN A 460 -13.54 -11.44 -16.07
C GLN A 460 -12.71 -11.63 -14.80
N GLY A 461 -13.24 -12.45 -13.89
CA GLY A 461 -12.59 -12.78 -12.63
C GLY A 461 -12.93 -11.79 -11.51
N ARG A 462 -13.69 -12.23 -10.53
CA ARG A 462 -13.79 -11.53 -9.24
C ARG A 462 -12.38 -11.35 -8.71
N SER A 463 -12.01 -10.13 -8.37
CA SER A 463 -10.74 -9.86 -7.71
C SER A 463 -10.59 -10.79 -6.50
N ASN A 464 -9.55 -11.61 -6.46
CA ASN A 464 -9.23 -12.44 -5.30
C ASN A 464 -8.80 -11.61 -4.07
N ILE A 465 -8.90 -10.28 -4.20
CA ILE A 465 -8.54 -9.35 -3.12
C ILE A 465 -9.63 -9.40 -2.04
N LYS A 466 -9.21 -9.70 -0.83
CA LYS A 466 -10.04 -9.75 0.38
C LYS A 466 -9.86 -8.53 1.28
N HIS A 467 -8.75 -7.83 1.13
CA HIS A 467 -8.48 -6.58 1.84
C HIS A 467 -7.77 -5.58 0.91
N LEU A 468 -8.34 -4.37 0.82
CA LEU A 468 -7.76 -3.26 0.06
C LEU A 468 -7.27 -2.19 1.03
N VAL A 469 -6.04 -1.74 0.84
CA VAL A 469 -5.50 -0.56 1.53
C VAL A 469 -5.36 0.56 0.53
N VAL A 470 -5.90 1.73 0.85
CA VAL A 470 -5.78 2.95 0.05
C VAL A 470 -5.03 3.98 0.87
N ASP A 471 -3.81 4.28 0.47
CA ASP A 471 -3.02 5.35 1.10
C ASP A 471 -3.22 6.68 0.38
N GLU A 472 -2.93 7.78 1.08
CA GLU A 472 -3.09 9.16 0.59
C GLU A 472 -4.51 9.45 0.05
N MET A 473 -5.53 9.08 0.83
CA MET A 473 -6.95 9.15 0.46
C MET A 473 -7.39 10.49 -0.13
N GLN A 474 -6.74 11.59 0.24
CA GLN A 474 -7.07 12.95 -0.21
C GLN A 474 -6.70 13.20 -1.67
N ASP A 475 -5.89 12.32 -2.26
CA ASP A 475 -5.46 12.43 -3.66
C ASP A 475 -6.38 11.71 -4.64
N TYR A 476 -7.38 11.00 -4.12
CA TYR A 476 -8.34 10.27 -4.93
C TYR A 476 -9.60 11.11 -5.15
N SER A 477 -9.99 11.22 -6.41
CA SER A 477 -11.24 11.88 -6.80
C SER A 477 -12.47 11.03 -6.43
N ARG A 478 -13.63 11.65 -6.46
CA ARG A 478 -14.88 10.94 -6.27
C ARG A 478 -15.08 9.83 -7.29
N LEU A 479 -14.78 10.07 -8.56
CA LEU A 479 -14.88 9.06 -9.62
C LEU A 479 -14.00 7.85 -9.34
N GLN A 480 -12.79 8.08 -8.83
CA GLN A 480 -11.88 6.99 -8.46
C GLN A 480 -12.45 6.13 -7.34
N TYR A 481 -13.09 6.71 -6.33
CA TYR A 481 -13.77 5.96 -5.27
C TYR A 481 -15.00 5.20 -5.77
N GLU A 482 -15.79 5.76 -6.69
CA GLU A 482 -16.89 5.05 -7.35
C GLU A 482 -16.38 3.81 -8.12
N ILE A 483 -15.22 3.94 -8.78
CA ILE A 483 -14.55 2.82 -9.46
C ILE A 483 -14.09 1.77 -8.44
N LEU A 484 -13.40 2.18 -7.36
CA LEU A 484 -12.94 1.27 -6.32
C LEU A 484 -14.07 0.47 -5.68
N GLN A 485 -15.19 1.12 -5.38
CA GLN A 485 -16.39 0.48 -4.81
C GLN A 485 -16.97 -0.59 -5.73
N ARG A 486 -16.94 -0.35 -7.06
CA ARG A 486 -17.43 -1.31 -8.05
C ARG A 486 -16.52 -2.53 -8.22
N ILE A 487 -15.20 -2.32 -8.13
CA ILE A 487 -14.22 -3.38 -8.34
C ILE A 487 -14.05 -4.25 -7.09
N PHE A 488 -13.98 -3.59 -5.92
CA PHE A 488 -13.60 -4.23 -4.66
C PHE A 488 -14.77 -4.26 -3.68
N SER A 489 -15.40 -5.43 -3.54
CA SER A 489 -16.43 -5.67 -2.53
C SER A 489 -15.87 -6.14 -1.17
N CYS A 490 -14.54 -6.04 -0.99
CA CYS A 490 -13.80 -6.54 0.17
C CYS A 490 -13.75 -5.55 1.34
N ARG A 491 -13.05 -5.93 2.41
CA ARG A 491 -12.71 -5.02 3.51
C ARG A 491 -11.70 -3.98 3.04
N MET A 492 -11.78 -2.76 3.59
CA MET A 492 -10.89 -1.65 3.22
C MET A 492 -10.32 -0.93 4.42
N THR A 493 -9.06 -0.53 4.32
CA THR A 493 -8.42 0.43 5.21
C THR A 493 -7.97 1.62 4.36
N ILE A 494 -8.56 2.79 4.60
CA ILE A 494 -8.34 4.01 3.83
C ILE A 494 -7.65 5.01 4.73
N LEU A 495 -6.48 5.51 4.32
CA LEU A 495 -5.67 6.43 5.12
C LEU A 495 -5.35 7.71 4.36
N GLY A 496 -5.19 8.79 5.07
CA GLY A 496 -4.68 10.01 4.47
C GLY A 496 -4.63 11.22 5.39
N ASP A 497 -4.09 12.28 4.83
CA ASP A 497 -3.95 13.58 5.47
C ASP A 497 -4.65 14.63 4.61
N ARG A 498 -5.74 15.20 5.11
CA ARG A 498 -6.50 16.21 4.37
C ARG A 498 -5.66 17.41 3.91
N ALA A 499 -4.65 17.78 4.68
CA ALA A 499 -3.80 18.92 4.37
C ALA A 499 -2.76 18.64 3.28
N GLN A 500 -2.42 17.37 3.02
CA GLN A 500 -1.44 16.97 2.00
C GLN A 500 -2.06 16.71 0.62
N THR A 501 -3.22 17.30 0.31
CA THR A 501 -3.80 17.18 -1.04
C THR A 501 -2.92 17.84 -2.10
N MET A 502 -2.92 17.28 -3.30
CA MET A 502 -2.28 17.87 -4.48
C MET A 502 -3.28 18.60 -5.39
N ASP A 503 -4.54 18.74 -4.97
CA ASP A 503 -5.59 19.44 -5.71
C ASP A 503 -5.74 20.89 -5.22
N ASP A 504 -6.18 21.81 -6.10
CA ASP A 504 -6.36 23.22 -5.76
C ASP A 504 -7.44 23.44 -4.68
N LYS A 505 -8.42 22.54 -4.63
CA LYS A 505 -9.49 22.57 -3.64
C LYS A 505 -9.37 21.35 -2.74
N GLN A 506 -9.28 21.58 -1.43
CA GLN A 506 -9.37 20.52 -0.46
C GLN A 506 -10.75 19.85 -0.56
N GLN A 507 -10.80 18.64 -1.13
CA GLN A 507 -11.99 17.82 -1.10
C GLN A 507 -12.15 17.19 0.27
N ASP A 508 -13.29 17.36 0.91
CA ASP A 508 -13.59 16.66 2.15
C ASP A 508 -14.04 15.23 1.84
N VAL A 509 -13.05 14.35 1.66
CA VAL A 509 -13.25 12.94 1.34
C VAL A 509 -14.20 12.27 2.33
N LEU A 510 -14.12 12.63 3.61
CA LEU A 510 -14.96 12.08 4.67
C LEU A 510 -16.45 12.40 4.50
N LYS A 511 -16.80 13.44 3.73
CA LYS A 511 -18.22 13.79 3.47
C LYS A 511 -18.86 12.93 2.39
N PHE A 512 -18.09 12.50 1.38
CA PHE A 512 -18.69 11.73 0.30
C PHE A 512 -18.48 10.21 0.40
N LEU A 513 -17.45 9.72 1.10
CA LEU A 513 -17.24 8.29 1.30
C LEU A 513 -18.48 7.52 1.81
N PRO A 514 -19.24 8.03 2.80
CA PRO A 514 -20.47 7.36 3.25
C PRO A 514 -21.56 7.26 2.17
N LYS A 515 -21.53 8.16 1.18
CA LYS A 515 -22.49 8.12 0.06
C LYS A 515 -22.13 7.04 -0.96
N ILE A 516 -20.85 6.69 -1.06
CA ILE A 516 -20.32 5.68 -1.99
C ILE A 516 -20.35 4.28 -1.35
N PHE A 517 -19.81 4.15 -0.15
CA PHE A 517 -19.61 2.86 0.52
C PHE A 517 -20.70 2.48 1.51
N GLY A 518 -21.70 3.36 1.77
CA GLY A 518 -22.76 3.14 2.75
C GLY A 518 -22.39 3.64 4.15
N ARG A 519 -23.21 3.28 5.14
CA ARG A 519 -23.11 3.80 6.51
C ARG A 519 -22.10 3.03 7.38
N ASP A 520 -21.65 1.86 6.96
CA ASP A 520 -20.76 0.99 7.72
C ASP A 520 -19.28 1.41 7.60
N ILE A 521 -19.03 2.71 7.78
CA ILE A 521 -17.70 3.29 7.76
C ILE A 521 -17.32 3.72 9.16
N HIS A 522 -16.24 3.15 9.69
CA HIS A 522 -15.63 3.61 10.92
C HIS A 522 -14.57 4.69 10.62
N LYS A 523 -14.80 5.90 11.11
CA LYS A 523 -13.88 7.04 10.95
C LYS A 523 -13.07 7.24 12.21
N ILE A 524 -11.76 7.30 12.04
CA ILE A 524 -10.82 7.54 13.13
C ILE A 524 -9.97 8.75 12.77
N ILE A 525 -9.80 9.65 13.74
CA ILE A 525 -8.99 10.86 13.57
C ILE A 525 -7.79 10.75 14.51
N MET A 526 -6.59 10.83 13.94
CA MET A 526 -5.32 10.84 14.67
C MET A 526 -4.78 12.27 14.71
N ASN A 527 -5.00 12.95 15.82
CA ASN A 527 -4.67 14.38 15.96
C ASN A 527 -3.23 14.64 16.44
N LYS A 528 -2.50 13.61 16.88
CA LYS A 528 -1.15 13.77 17.44
C LYS A 528 -0.07 13.47 16.41
N SER A 529 0.86 14.40 16.22
CA SER A 529 2.06 14.21 15.41
C SER A 529 3.23 13.80 16.29
N TYR A 530 3.89 12.69 15.95
CA TYR A 530 4.99 12.12 16.72
C TYR A 530 6.36 12.27 16.06
N ARG A 531 6.41 12.50 14.75
CA ARG A 531 7.65 12.37 13.97
C ARG A 531 8.48 13.62 13.87
N ASN A 532 7.83 14.72 13.50
CA ASN A 532 8.53 15.98 13.30
C ASN A 532 8.86 16.63 14.63
N THR A 533 9.90 17.49 14.65
CA THR A 533 10.13 18.38 15.81
C THR A 533 9.02 19.41 15.91
N ILE A 534 8.82 19.99 17.09
CA ILE A 534 7.80 21.03 17.32
C ILE A 534 7.98 22.19 16.36
N GLU A 535 9.21 22.59 16.09
CA GLU A 535 9.56 23.70 15.22
C GLU A 535 9.07 23.44 13.76
N ILE A 536 9.38 22.24 13.23
CA ILE A 536 8.96 21.84 11.89
C ILE A 536 7.44 21.67 11.83
N ALA A 537 6.85 20.99 12.80
CA ALA A 537 5.41 20.74 12.84
C ALA A 537 4.60 22.04 12.97
N SER A 538 5.05 22.97 13.83
CA SER A 538 4.42 24.29 13.99
C SER A 538 4.50 25.09 12.69
N TYR A 539 5.66 25.11 12.02
CA TYR A 539 5.84 25.77 10.76
C TYR A 539 4.92 25.19 9.66
N ALA A 540 4.90 23.85 9.54
CA ALA A 540 4.03 23.17 8.60
C ALA A 540 2.53 23.47 8.86
N ASN A 541 2.11 23.44 10.13
CA ASN A 541 0.73 23.78 10.50
C ASN A 541 0.36 25.22 10.13
N GLN A 542 1.28 26.17 10.28
CA GLN A 542 1.07 27.55 9.87
C GLN A 542 0.89 27.65 8.36
N LEU A 543 1.68 26.91 7.55
CA LEU A 543 1.52 26.87 6.09
C LEU A 543 0.16 26.30 5.66
N ALA A 544 -0.36 25.31 6.37
CA ALA A 544 -1.63 24.63 6.08
C ALA A 544 -2.85 25.28 6.73
N GLY A 545 -2.67 26.23 7.66
CA GLY A 545 -3.75 26.83 8.45
C GLY A 545 -4.41 25.83 9.42
N ILE A 546 -3.64 24.94 10.03
CA ILE A 546 -4.12 23.93 10.98
C ILE A 546 -3.89 24.47 12.40
N GLU A 547 -4.97 24.60 13.19
CA GLU A 547 -4.91 25.16 14.56
C GLU A 547 -5.01 24.08 15.64
N ASP A 548 -5.67 22.95 15.39
CA ASP A 548 -6.07 21.94 16.38
C ASP A 548 -5.19 20.66 16.36
N MET A 549 -3.86 20.79 16.21
CA MET A 549 -2.98 19.63 16.22
C MET A 549 -2.20 19.55 17.54
N GLU A 550 -2.25 18.40 18.19
CA GLU A 550 -1.38 18.09 19.35
C GLU A 550 0.03 17.73 18.82
N LEU A 551 1.01 18.50 19.28
CA LEU A 551 2.41 18.27 18.95
C LEU A 551 3.08 17.47 20.07
N PHE A 552 3.85 16.46 19.68
CA PHE A 552 4.68 15.72 20.62
C PHE A 552 5.89 16.58 21.01
N GLU A 553 6.19 16.69 22.30
CA GLU A 553 7.28 17.53 22.83
C GLU A 553 8.68 16.98 22.42
N ARG A 554 9.04 17.19 21.16
CA ARG A 554 10.36 16.89 20.63
C ARG A 554 10.91 18.17 19.97
N HIS A 555 11.91 18.78 20.58
CA HIS A 555 12.56 19.98 20.07
C HIS A 555 13.71 19.65 19.09
N GLY A 556 13.92 20.54 18.13
CA GLY A 556 14.99 20.45 17.12
C GLY A 556 15.49 21.83 16.73
N ALA A 557 16.17 21.90 15.58
CA ALA A 557 16.62 23.16 15.01
C ALA A 557 15.44 24.04 14.57
N PRO A 558 15.52 25.37 14.69
CA PRO A 558 14.53 26.27 14.12
C PRO A 558 14.51 26.14 12.60
N VAL A 559 13.35 26.36 11.99
CA VAL A 559 13.22 26.37 10.53
C VAL A 559 13.93 27.59 9.96
N GLU A 560 14.84 27.36 9.03
CA GLU A 560 15.55 28.44 8.34
C GLU A 560 14.83 28.86 7.06
N GLU A 561 14.63 30.17 6.88
CA GLU A 561 14.10 30.76 5.64
C GLU A 561 15.17 31.66 5.01
N LYS A 562 15.52 31.41 3.75
CA LYS A 562 16.51 32.21 2.99
C LYS A 562 16.01 32.49 1.57
N ILE A 563 16.40 33.64 1.04
CA ILE A 563 16.08 34.04 -0.34
C ILE A 563 17.39 34.15 -1.12
N PHE A 564 17.42 33.52 -2.30
CA PHE A 564 18.58 33.50 -3.18
C PHE A 564 18.25 34.10 -4.55
N ALA A 565 19.22 34.77 -5.15
CA ALA A 565 19.06 35.40 -6.47
C ALA A 565 18.83 34.39 -7.60
N ASN A 566 19.38 33.15 -7.46
CA ASN A 566 19.27 32.07 -8.43
C ASN A 566 19.51 30.69 -7.80
N MET A 567 19.29 29.64 -8.59
CA MET A 567 19.40 28.24 -8.19
C MET A 567 20.84 27.85 -7.79
N SER A 568 21.87 28.46 -8.42
CA SER A 568 23.28 28.14 -8.12
C SER A 568 23.68 28.61 -6.72
N HIS A 569 23.27 29.81 -6.31
CA HIS A 569 23.54 30.30 -4.95
C HIS A 569 22.82 29.45 -3.88
N ALA A 570 21.58 28.98 -4.19
CA ALA A 570 20.89 28.07 -3.31
C ALA A 570 21.63 26.72 -3.20
N ALA A 571 22.20 26.21 -4.30
CA ALA A 571 22.97 24.97 -4.30
C ALA A 571 24.31 25.10 -3.53
N GLU A 572 24.97 26.25 -3.61
CA GLU A 572 26.18 26.55 -2.81
C GLU A 572 25.86 26.50 -1.31
N GLU A 573 24.76 27.17 -0.90
CA GLU A 573 24.31 27.16 0.49
C GLU A 573 23.93 25.74 0.97
N ILE A 574 23.22 24.96 0.13
CA ILE A 574 22.91 23.55 0.43
C ILE A 574 24.21 22.75 0.67
N ALA A 575 25.20 22.93 -0.21
CA ALA A 575 26.48 22.21 -0.09
C ALA A 575 27.33 22.64 1.12
N GLU A 576 27.05 23.81 1.72
CA GLU A 576 27.65 24.29 2.95
C GLU A 576 26.92 23.85 4.21
N THR A 577 25.60 23.74 4.13
CA THR A 577 24.73 23.46 5.26
C THR A 577 24.41 21.95 5.40
N LEU A 578 24.78 21.15 4.39
CA LEU A 578 24.50 19.71 4.35
C LEU A 578 25.21 18.95 5.47
N LYS A 579 24.44 18.25 6.31
CA LYS A 579 24.92 17.49 7.46
C LYS A 579 24.81 15.97 7.23
N LEU A 580 25.54 15.44 6.28
CA LEU A 580 25.60 14.00 6.01
C LEU A 580 26.93 13.41 6.50
N GLY A 581 26.90 12.56 7.53
CA GLY A 581 28.08 11.94 8.13
C GLY A 581 27.75 10.73 9.00
N GLU A 582 28.79 10.01 9.49
CA GLU A 582 28.63 8.83 10.36
C GLU A 582 28.01 9.19 11.74
N GLU A 583 28.21 10.43 12.21
CA GLU A 583 27.74 10.92 13.51
C GLU A 583 26.59 11.96 13.37
N GLU A 584 26.15 12.28 12.13
CA GLU A 584 25.14 13.31 11.86
C GLU A 584 23.86 12.67 11.27
N TYR A 585 23.55 12.99 10.00
CA TYR A 585 22.36 12.48 9.33
C TYR A 585 22.70 11.43 8.28
N GLU A 586 21.80 10.46 8.11
CA GLU A 586 21.94 9.44 7.06
C GLU A 586 21.34 9.90 5.74
N THR A 587 20.31 10.76 5.80
CA THR A 587 19.56 11.21 4.64
C THR A 587 19.30 12.69 4.63
N ALA A 588 19.38 13.26 3.41
CA ALA A 588 18.92 14.61 3.14
C ALA A 588 18.16 14.63 1.82
N ALA A 589 17.26 15.60 1.67
CA ALA A 589 16.56 15.82 0.42
C ALA A 589 16.60 17.28 -0.01
N VAL A 590 16.73 17.50 -1.32
CA VAL A 590 16.40 18.77 -1.96
C VAL A 590 15.09 18.60 -2.72
N VAL A 591 14.06 19.30 -2.28
CA VAL A 591 12.70 19.17 -2.80
C VAL A 591 12.35 20.39 -3.63
N LEU A 592 12.00 20.16 -4.90
CA LEU A 592 11.71 21.21 -5.86
C LEU A 592 10.28 21.07 -6.41
N ARG A 593 9.88 22.02 -7.23
CA ARG A 593 8.53 22.13 -7.78
C ARG A 593 8.31 21.20 -8.98
N THR A 594 9.28 21.14 -9.91
CA THR A 594 9.17 20.42 -11.18
C THR A 594 10.37 19.51 -11.42
N GLU A 595 10.19 18.46 -12.26
CA GLU A 595 11.27 17.56 -12.66
C GLU A 595 12.44 18.31 -13.32
N LYS A 596 12.15 19.32 -14.14
CA LYS A 596 13.19 20.13 -14.78
C LYS A 596 14.01 20.93 -13.78
N GLU A 597 13.37 21.50 -12.77
CA GLU A 597 14.05 22.21 -11.70
C GLU A 597 14.91 21.24 -10.86
N ALA A 598 14.37 20.04 -10.59
CA ALA A 598 15.08 19.01 -9.83
C ALA A 598 16.31 18.48 -10.60
N GLU A 599 16.16 18.19 -11.88
CA GLU A 599 17.28 17.76 -12.74
C GLU A 599 18.37 18.84 -12.81
N HIS A 600 17.98 20.11 -12.97
CA HIS A 600 18.92 21.24 -13.01
C HIS A 600 19.66 21.40 -11.69
N MET A 601 18.96 21.36 -10.55
CA MET A 601 19.58 21.42 -9.21
C MET A 601 20.52 20.23 -8.98
N TRP A 602 20.13 19.04 -9.40
CA TRP A 602 20.98 17.84 -9.28
C TRP A 602 22.29 18.00 -10.05
N LEU A 603 22.26 18.56 -11.27
CA LEU A 603 23.46 18.82 -12.06
C LEU A 603 24.39 19.82 -11.38
N ILE A 604 23.85 20.93 -10.84
CA ILE A 604 24.64 21.92 -10.11
C ILE A 604 25.28 21.33 -8.86
N LEU A 605 24.49 20.61 -8.04
CA LEU A 605 24.99 19.98 -6.82
C LEU A 605 26.03 18.91 -7.11
N LYS A 606 25.90 18.19 -8.20
CA LYS A 606 26.87 17.19 -8.65
C LYS A 606 28.24 17.78 -8.91
N GLU A 607 28.30 18.98 -9.50
CA GLU A 607 29.54 19.71 -9.75
C GLU A 607 30.11 20.27 -8.44
N ILE A 608 29.34 21.04 -7.67
CA ILE A 608 29.79 21.67 -6.43
C ILE A 608 30.23 20.65 -5.39
N LEU A 609 29.47 19.61 -5.14
CA LEU A 609 29.77 18.56 -4.16
C LEU A 609 30.97 17.70 -4.62
N GLY A 610 31.10 17.45 -5.92
CA GLY A 610 32.25 16.76 -6.50
C GLY A 610 33.56 17.53 -6.27
N GLU A 611 33.56 18.85 -6.44
CA GLU A 611 34.70 19.71 -6.13
C GLU A 611 35.06 19.74 -4.64
N LYS A 612 34.05 19.61 -3.76
CA LYS A 612 34.24 19.52 -2.29
C LYS A 612 34.65 18.12 -1.82
N GLY A 613 34.83 17.13 -2.74
CA GLY A 613 35.25 15.77 -2.40
C GLY A 613 34.17 14.87 -1.84
N PHE A 614 32.90 15.24 -2.00
CA PHE A 614 31.76 14.40 -1.62
C PHE A 614 31.63 13.20 -2.57
N ASP A 615 31.30 12.01 -2.03
CA ASP A 615 31.07 10.83 -2.87
C ASP A 615 29.76 10.92 -3.64
N VAL A 616 29.82 11.63 -4.76
CA VAL A 616 28.65 11.90 -5.61
C VAL A 616 28.05 10.62 -6.21
N LYS A 617 28.86 9.57 -6.42
CA LYS A 617 28.37 8.33 -7.05
C LYS A 617 27.51 7.49 -6.11
N GLU A 618 27.92 7.40 -4.86
CA GLU A 618 27.23 6.56 -3.87
C GLU A 618 26.22 7.35 -3.04
N ARG A 619 26.44 8.64 -2.81
CA ARG A 619 25.68 9.45 -1.85
C ARG A 619 24.86 10.60 -2.44
N LEU A 620 24.88 10.85 -3.77
CA LEU A 620 23.98 11.79 -4.43
C LEU A 620 23.08 11.05 -5.40
N SER A 621 21.78 11.14 -5.22
CA SER A 621 20.76 10.51 -6.07
C SER A 621 19.80 11.55 -6.66
N TYR A 622 19.35 11.28 -7.89
CA TYR A 622 18.20 11.95 -8.51
C TYR A 622 17.04 10.98 -8.51
N LEU A 623 15.95 11.34 -7.87
CA LEU A 623 14.77 10.53 -7.79
C LEU A 623 13.71 11.09 -8.74
N ASP A 624 13.48 10.35 -9.83
CA ASP A 624 12.47 10.61 -10.83
C ASP A 624 11.30 9.61 -10.73
N ARG A 625 10.30 9.75 -11.60
CA ARG A 625 9.13 8.86 -11.65
C ARG A 625 9.43 7.41 -12.05
N ASN A 626 10.61 7.12 -12.60
CA ASN A 626 11.06 5.78 -12.99
C ASN A 626 11.92 5.11 -11.91
N SER A 627 12.27 5.86 -10.87
CA SER A 627 13.09 5.36 -9.77
C SER A 627 12.31 4.35 -8.94
N THR A 628 12.93 3.20 -8.68
CA THR A 628 12.31 2.07 -7.95
C THR A 628 12.90 1.86 -6.56
N SER A 629 13.99 2.53 -6.22
CA SER A 629 14.67 2.39 -4.93
C SER A 629 15.15 3.72 -4.40
N PHE A 630 15.21 3.81 -3.09
CA PHE A 630 15.72 4.94 -2.34
C PHE A 630 17.09 4.61 -1.77
N LYS A 631 18.04 5.57 -1.85
CA LYS A 631 19.40 5.41 -1.33
C LYS A 631 19.67 6.36 -0.16
N LYS A 632 20.52 5.94 0.78
CA LYS A 632 21.07 6.83 1.80
C LYS A 632 21.92 7.93 1.14
N GLY A 633 21.92 9.13 1.72
CA GLY A 633 22.63 10.28 1.20
C GLY A 633 21.73 11.44 0.82
N LEU A 634 22.18 12.29 -0.11
CA LEU A 634 21.41 13.43 -0.62
C LEU A 634 20.56 13.02 -1.83
N THR A 635 19.26 13.20 -1.72
CA THR A 635 18.31 12.95 -2.79
C THR A 635 17.75 14.25 -3.33
N VAL A 636 17.83 14.46 -4.64
CA VAL A 636 17.17 15.59 -5.32
C VAL A 636 15.91 15.09 -5.99
N THR A 637 14.77 15.71 -5.71
CA THR A 637 13.47 15.24 -6.19
C THR A 637 12.42 16.36 -6.22
N THR A 638 11.20 16.01 -6.66
CA THR A 638 10.04 16.92 -6.63
C THR A 638 9.18 16.68 -5.39
N PHE A 639 8.35 17.68 -5.01
CA PHE A 639 7.46 17.57 -3.85
C PHE A 639 6.47 16.41 -3.97
N TYR A 640 5.98 16.10 -5.16
CA TYR A 640 5.03 15.01 -5.37
C TYR A 640 5.67 13.62 -5.35
N LEU A 641 6.93 13.49 -5.73
CA LEU A 641 7.69 12.24 -5.59
C LEU A 641 8.26 12.06 -4.17
N ALA A 642 8.54 13.17 -3.46
CA ALA A 642 8.92 13.14 -2.05
C ALA A 642 7.76 12.73 -1.13
N LYS A 643 6.51 12.78 -1.62
CA LYS A 643 5.32 12.41 -0.84
C LYS A 643 5.39 10.94 -0.43
N GLY A 644 5.18 10.67 0.86
CA GLY A 644 5.35 9.33 1.46
C GLY A 644 6.76 9.02 1.95
N LEU A 645 7.79 9.78 1.52
CA LEU A 645 9.17 9.64 1.99
C LEU A 645 9.46 10.56 3.17
N GLU A 646 10.56 10.29 3.88
CA GLU A 646 11.02 11.05 5.03
C GLU A 646 12.55 11.17 4.99
N PHE A 647 13.06 12.31 5.46
CA PHE A 647 14.48 12.62 5.43
C PHE A 647 14.91 13.32 6.72
N ASP A 648 16.11 13.07 7.20
CA ASP A 648 16.61 13.72 8.40
C ASP A 648 16.72 15.24 8.21
N GLN A 649 17.22 15.68 7.03
CA GLN A 649 17.34 17.08 6.66
C GLN A 649 16.66 17.36 5.31
N VAL A 650 15.87 18.43 5.22
CA VAL A 650 15.18 18.83 3.98
C VAL A 650 15.51 20.25 3.60
N PHE A 651 15.87 20.46 2.35
CA PHE A 651 16.01 21.73 1.68
C PHE A 651 14.86 21.88 0.66
N ALA A 652 13.88 22.70 0.96
CA ALA A 652 12.74 22.94 0.10
C ALA A 652 12.97 24.21 -0.73
N VAL A 653 13.17 24.08 -2.05
CA VAL A 653 13.55 25.17 -2.94
C VAL A 653 12.39 25.52 -3.88
N PHE A 654 11.82 26.71 -3.69
CA PHE A 654 10.64 27.16 -4.44
C PHE A 654 10.81 28.58 -5.01
N PRO A 655 10.16 28.91 -6.13
CA PRO A 655 10.14 30.28 -6.64
C PRO A 655 9.44 31.24 -5.67
N GLN A 656 10.04 32.38 -5.41
CA GLN A 656 9.50 33.41 -4.51
C GLN A 656 8.17 33.98 -4.99
N LYS A 657 8.01 34.18 -6.31
CA LYS A 657 6.83 34.84 -6.91
C LYS A 657 5.61 33.94 -7.06
N ASP A 658 5.76 32.61 -6.91
CA ASP A 658 4.67 31.66 -7.10
C ASP A 658 3.95 31.40 -5.77
N GLN A 659 2.80 32.06 -5.60
CA GLN A 659 1.92 31.89 -4.43
C GLN A 659 0.63 31.11 -4.77
N SER A 660 0.66 30.32 -5.85
CA SER A 660 -0.49 29.51 -6.24
C SER A 660 -0.88 28.50 -5.14
N PRO A 661 -2.15 28.08 -5.07
CA PRO A 661 -2.59 27.09 -4.09
C PRO A 661 -1.75 25.82 -4.14
N LEU A 662 -1.41 25.34 -5.32
CA LEU A 662 -0.58 24.15 -5.53
C LEU A 662 0.84 24.32 -4.94
N VAL A 663 1.47 25.49 -5.12
CA VAL A 663 2.81 25.75 -4.56
C VAL A 663 2.78 25.88 -3.04
N ARG A 664 1.71 26.45 -2.46
CA ARG A 664 1.54 26.44 -0.99
C ARG A 664 1.44 25.01 -0.43
N GLN A 665 0.70 24.16 -1.10
CA GLN A 665 0.60 22.74 -0.74
C GLN A 665 1.92 22.01 -0.95
N ALA A 666 2.66 22.30 -2.02
CA ALA A 666 3.98 21.77 -2.26
C ALA A 666 4.98 22.12 -1.14
N ARG A 667 4.95 23.38 -0.65
CA ARG A 667 5.73 23.82 0.51
C ARG A 667 5.36 23.06 1.78
N TYR A 668 4.07 22.87 2.04
CA TYR A 668 3.60 22.06 3.16
C TYR A 668 4.04 20.60 3.06
N ILE A 669 3.87 19.99 1.89
CA ILE A 669 4.32 18.60 1.66
C ILE A 669 5.83 18.50 1.90
N ALA A 670 6.65 19.40 1.33
CA ALA A 670 8.08 19.41 1.52
C ALA A 670 8.48 19.57 2.99
N ALA A 671 7.86 20.52 3.71
CA ALA A 671 8.12 20.74 5.12
C ALA A 671 7.84 19.49 5.98
N THR A 672 6.74 18.79 5.69
CA THR A 672 6.37 17.58 6.42
C THR A 672 7.27 16.37 6.14
N ARG A 673 8.22 16.45 5.20
CA ARG A 673 9.21 15.40 4.92
C ARG A 673 10.41 15.45 5.85
N ALA A 674 10.67 16.59 6.52
CA ALA A 674 11.80 16.77 7.40
C ALA A 674 11.53 16.14 8.78
N LEU A 675 12.47 15.34 9.27
CA LEU A 675 12.42 14.71 10.60
C LEU A 675 13.12 15.58 11.67
N HIS A 676 14.26 16.15 11.33
CA HIS A 676 15.14 16.85 12.29
C HIS A 676 15.42 18.28 11.90
N GLU A 677 15.61 18.58 10.62
CA GLU A 677 16.04 19.89 10.16
C GLU A 677 15.37 20.29 8.84
N LEU A 678 14.85 21.51 8.78
CA LEU A 678 14.13 22.06 7.63
C LEU A 678 14.69 23.43 7.21
N HIS A 679 15.04 23.52 5.93
CA HIS A 679 15.44 24.77 5.27
C HIS A 679 14.45 25.10 4.16
N MET A 680 13.84 26.27 4.23
CA MET A 680 12.89 26.75 3.23
C MET A 680 13.53 27.86 2.41
N TYR A 681 13.92 27.53 1.20
CA TYR A 681 14.64 28.43 0.32
C TYR A 681 13.74 28.98 -0.78
N GLU A 682 13.81 30.27 -1.00
CA GLU A 682 13.15 30.93 -2.10
C GLU A 682 14.14 31.42 -3.15
N VAL A 683 13.79 31.29 -4.42
CA VAL A 683 14.64 31.72 -5.55
C VAL A 683 13.89 32.74 -6.36
N GLU A 684 14.56 33.91 -6.65
CA GLU A 684 13.94 35.02 -7.40
C GLU A 684 13.78 34.71 -8.88
N LYS A 685 14.64 33.87 -9.48
CA LYS A 685 14.67 33.50 -10.90
C LYS A 685 14.92 31.99 -11.10
#